data_cc1b0a38ee92b203fae9b591787a18be
#
_entry.id   cc1b0a38ee92b203fae9b591787a18be
#
_cell.length_a   1.000
_cell.length_b   1.000
_cell.length_c   1.000
_cell.angle_alpha   90.00
_cell.angle_beta   90.00
_cell.angle_gamma   90.00
#
_symmetry.space_group_name_H-M   'P 1'
#
loop_
_entity.id
_entity.type
_entity.pdbx_description
1 polymer ?
#
loop_
_entity_poly.entity_id
_entity_poly.type
_entity_poly.pdbx_seq_one_letter_code
_entity_poly.pdbx_strand_id
1 'polypeptide(L)'
;MQELLSCSGTPRLLPAREAYRLWAPTYDGEANPLLALEERVLGPLLLPVVAGRDVVDLGCGTGRWLLRVLAAGARSAIGLDQSAEMLSRAAAKPDLSERLLQADCAELPLRAGSADLIICCFVLGYVANLENFVRQVARVARPGADLFISEFHPDASARGWRRSFTHEHEVCQIQTFPHSVAKLCSLLARSGFHLRHYAEPRFEEAERSIFLQRGKAALFEQVSKSPAALICHFRCDSESPRFRRIIPKRNEQSGRHTLRLTGARVVLGPSEAVSADVEILGGRIANVNPRPVSRKPPEGTELNLEGYLLFPGLINSHDHLEFSLFPRLGNGPYKNFEKWAQDIYKPEEPPVWNHRQVPKGVRLWWGGIKNLLCGVTTVCQHNPYEAEFDNPAFPVRVLKPYGWAHSLTMGQDVAGAFRATPPDAPFFIHLGEGVDTRSRNEVFKLDRLGCLNRRTVLIHAVGLDASGWRLVQERGASVVWCPSSNLFTLGRTMEVAVAEANARVILGSDSPLTSAGDLLDELAFARTKLAVRPELMYEMVTSRPAEALGLHNGEGRISSGGVADLFALADLDRRATPAEALVHSSFARVEMVILGGEVRLSSPGMAERGQLELTNTFNTIQVDRSERCIRAPLQWLCSQAAPHVGRNLRLAGKQVRL
;
A
#
# COMPACT_ATOMS: atom_id res chain seq x y z
N MET A 1 19.59 -18.93 16.42
CA MET A 1 20.14 -17.87 15.55
C MET A 1 21.67 -17.71 15.69
N GLN A 2 22.25 -17.79 16.87
CA GLN A 2 23.71 -17.81 17.04
C GLN A 2 24.36 -19.20 16.86
N GLU A 3 23.59 -20.27 16.95
CA GLU A 3 24.06 -21.62 16.58
C GLU A 3 24.38 -21.74 15.08
N LEU A 4 23.82 -20.87 14.22
CA LEU A 4 24.19 -20.78 12.81
C LEU A 4 25.59 -20.18 12.56
N LEU A 5 26.17 -19.48 13.54
CA LEU A 5 27.47 -18.82 13.42
C LEU A 5 28.62 -19.64 14.06
N SER A 6 28.31 -20.68 14.84
CA SER A 6 29.31 -21.48 15.55
C SER A 6 29.43 -22.93 15.06
N CYS A 7 28.53 -23.43 14.24
CA CYS A 7 28.63 -24.75 13.62
C CYS A 7 29.16 -24.64 12.19
N SER A 8 30.22 -25.37 11.89
CA SER A 8 30.90 -25.41 10.58
C SER A 8 30.11 -26.16 9.48
N GLY A 9 28.77 -26.31 9.61
CA GLY A 9 27.92 -27.01 8.66
C GLY A 9 26.75 -26.15 8.16
N THR A 10 26.35 -26.34 6.88
CA THR A 10 25.13 -25.75 6.31
C THR A 10 23.92 -26.32 7.05
N PRO A 11 22.96 -25.50 7.58
CA PRO A 11 21.78 -25.99 8.27
C PRO A 11 20.95 -26.94 7.40
N ARG A 12 20.46 -28.03 7.97
CA ARG A 12 19.57 -28.95 7.29
C ARG A 12 18.20 -28.31 7.14
N LEU A 13 17.79 -28.01 5.90
CA LEU A 13 16.47 -27.43 5.58
C LEU A 13 15.41 -28.53 5.55
N LEU A 14 14.35 -28.40 6.35
CA LEU A 14 13.28 -29.38 6.48
C LEU A 14 11.91 -28.78 6.18
N PRO A 15 11.00 -29.50 5.51
CA PRO A 15 9.58 -29.14 5.44
C PRO A 15 8.98 -29.04 6.85
N ALA A 16 7.99 -28.16 7.06
CA ALA A 16 7.43 -27.89 8.39
C ALA A 16 6.96 -29.17 9.11
N ARG A 17 6.22 -30.05 8.43
CA ARG A 17 5.72 -31.30 9.00
C ARG A 17 6.85 -32.19 9.54
N GLU A 18 7.94 -32.35 8.79
CA GLU A 18 9.10 -33.14 9.22
C GLU A 18 9.85 -32.45 10.36
N ALA A 19 10.04 -31.14 10.26
CA ALA A 19 10.71 -30.36 11.30
C ALA A 19 9.98 -30.47 12.65
N TYR A 20 8.66 -30.27 12.66
CA TYR A 20 7.87 -30.37 13.90
C TYR A 20 7.74 -31.81 14.43
N ARG A 21 7.79 -32.82 13.56
CA ARG A 21 7.91 -34.22 13.97
C ARG A 21 9.17 -34.46 14.80
N LEU A 22 10.30 -33.95 14.35
CA LEU A 22 11.59 -34.09 15.04
C LEU A 22 11.67 -33.22 16.30
N TRP A 23 11.04 -32.05 16.29
CA TRP A 23 11.09 -31.09 17.40
C TRP A 23 10.08 -31.41 18.53
N ALA A 24 8.98 -32.11 18.26
CA ALA A 24 7.92 -32.40 19.22
C ALA A 24 8.39 -32.96 20.56
N PRO A 25 9.41 -33.86 20.66
CA PRO A 25 9.87 -34.38 21.91
C PRO A 25 10.38 -33.33 22.92
N THR A 26 10.99 -32.24 22.43
CA THR A 26 11.63 -31.20 23.26
C THR A 26 10.89 -29.88 23.26
N TYR A 27 9.87 -29.72 22.40
CA TYR A 27 9.21 -28.44 22.10
C TYR A 27 8.68 -27.69 23.34
N ASP A 28 7.96 -28.39 24.26
CA ASP A 28 7.38 -27.78 25.46
C ASP A 28 8.41 -27.51 26.56
N GLY A 29 9.54 -28.22 26.55
CA GLY A 29 10.62 -28.05 27.53
C GLY A 29 11.54 -26.87 27.26
N GLU A 30 11.44 -26.27 26.08
CA GLU A 30 12.31 -25.18 25.67
C GLU A 30 11.65 -23.81 25.88
N ALA A 31 12.19 -23.01 26.83
CA ALA A 31 11.77 -21.62 26.97
C ALA A 31 12.04 -20.86 25.68
N ASN A 32 10.99 -20.35 25.02
CA ASN A 32 11.06 -19.67 23.72
C ASN A 32 10.65 -18.20 23.87
N PRO A 33 11.59 -17.24 23.69
CA PRO A 33 11.28 -15.83 23.87
C PRO A 33 10.22 -15.30 22.88
N LEU A 34 10.11 -15.90 21.68
CA LEU A 34 9.10 -15.49 20.71
C LEU A 34 7.68 -15.89 21.15
N LEU A 35 7.54 -17.07 21.76
CA LEU A 35 6.25 -17.52 22.32
C LEU A 35 5.87 -16.69 23.55
N ALA A 36 6.84 -16.31 24.39
CA ALA A 36 6.61 -15.45 25.54
C ALA A 36 6.17 -14.04 25.11
N LEU A 37 6.84 -13.47 24.11
CA LEU A 37 6.48 -12.18 23.50
C LEU A 37 5.05 -12.21 22.96
N GLU A 38 4.75 -13.23 22.17
CA GLU A 38 3.42 -13.37 21.56
C GLU A 38 2.34 -13.47 22.64
N GLU A 39 2.57 -14.27 23.66
CA GLU A 39 1.63 -14.44 24.77
C GLU A 39 1.38 -13.15 25.55
N ARG A 40 2.43 -12.38 25.81
CA ARG A 40 2.35 -11.09 26.50
C ARG A 40 1.46 -10.09 25.74
N VAL A 41 1.50 -10.12 24.40
CA VAL A 41 0.77 -9.14 23.55
C VAL A 41 -0.58 -9.69 23.08
N LEU A 42 -0.64 -10.95 22.65
CA LEU A 42 -1.87 -11.56 22.14
C LEU A 42 -2.85 -11.93 23.27
N GLY A 43 -2.36 -12.39 24.41
CA GLY A 43 -3.21 -12.84 25.53
C GLY A 43 -4.23 -11.79 25.98
N PRO A 44 -3.84 -10.54 26.27
CA PRO A 44 -4.76 -9.47 26.65
C PRO A 44 -5.79 -9.10 25.57
N LEU A 45 -5.53 -9.37 24.30
CA LEU A 45 -6.46 -9.12 23.19
C LEU A 45 -7.42 -10.28 22.98
N LEU A 46 -6.93 -11.51 23.10
CA LEU A 46 -7.65 -12.74 22.78
C LEU A 46 -8.54 -13.21 23.93
N LEU A 47 -7.98 -13.34 25.15
CA LEU A 47 -8.67 -13.99 26.26
C LEU A 47 -9.98 -13.31 26.70
N PRO A 48 -10.11 -11.97 26.70
CA PRO A 48 -11.37 -11.31 27.08
C PRO A 48 -12.56 -11.61 26.15
N VAL A 49 -12.30 -12.05 24.92
CA VAL A 49 -13.36 -12.30 23.92
C VAL A 49 -13.72 -13.80 23.77
N VAL A 50 -13.14 -14.67 24.57
CA VAL A 50 -13.28 -16.14 24.45
C VAL A 50 -14.56 -16.70 25.05
N ALA A 51 -15.00 -16.16 26.19
CA ALA A 51 -16.08 -16.76 26.98
C ALA A 51 -17.34 -17.06 26.18
N GLY A 52 -17.84 -18.30 26.27
CA GLY A 52 -19.04 -18.76 25.61
C GLY A 52 -18.96 -18.99 24.09
N ARG A 53 -17.76 -18.91 23.49
CA ARG A 53 -17.53 -19.05 22.05
C ARG A 53 -17.04 -20.43 21.65
N ASP A 54 -17.31 -20.82 20.41
CA ASP A 54 -16.72 -21.98 19.75
C ASP A 54 -15.39 -21.56 19.10
N VAL A 55 -14.30 -22.10 19.58
CA VAL A 55 -12.92 -21.72 19.22
C VAL A 55 -12.28 -22.78 18.32
N VAL A 56 -11.59 -22.34 17.28
CA VAL A 56 -10.76 -23.19 16.41
C VAL A 56 -9.32 -22.67 16.44
N ASP A 57 -8.37 -23.52 16.79
CA ASP A 57 -6.93 -23.22 16.82
C ASP A 57 -6.24 -23.94 15.65
N LEU A 58 -5.84 -23.17 14.63
CA LEU A 58 -5.19 -23.66 13.42
C LEU A 58 -3.67 -23.73 13.62
N GLY A 59 -3.09 -24.92 13.47
CA GLY A 59 -1.71 -25.19 13.83
C GLY A 59 -1.50 -25.15 15.34
N CYS A 60 -2.37 -25.83 16.07
CA CYS A 60 -2.41 -25.77 17.53
C CYS A 60 -1.13 -26.30 18.22
N GLY A 61 -0.27 -27.03 17.49
CA GLY A 61 0.95 -27.63 18.01
C GLY A 61 0.67 -28.54 19.22
N THR A 62 1.33 -28.23 20.31
CA THR A 62 1.13 -28.96 21.60
C THR A 62 -0.05 -28.44 22.43
N GLY A 63 -0.94 -27.60 21.86
CA GLY A 63 -2.19 -27.15 22.48
C GLY A 63 -2.06 -26.00 23.49
N ARG A 64 -1.04 -25.16 23.39
CA ARG A 64 -0.78 -24.04 24.30
C ARG A 64 -1.98 -23.06 24.38
N TRP A 65 -2.51 -22.61 23.24
CA TRP A 65 -3.67 -21.72 23.21
C TRP A 65 -4.98 -22.43 23.54
N LEU A 66 -5.14 -23.72 23.17
CA LEU A 66 -6.32 -24.50 23.54
C LEU A 66 -6.55 -24.54 25.05
N LEU A 67 -5.50 -24.83 25.84
CA LEU A 67 -5.60 -24.82 27.30
C LEU A 67 -6.04 -23.47 27.85
N ARG A 68 -5.50 -22.39 27.29
CA ARG A 68 -5.82 -21.01 27.72
C ARG A 68 -7.24 -20.60 27.42
N VAL A 69 -7.72 -20.91 26.19
CA VAL A 69 -9.08 -20.55 25.80
C VAL A 69 -10.12 -21.40 26.54
N LEU A 70 -9.81 -22.67 26.87
CA LEU A 70 -10.67 -23.48 27.72
C LEU A 70 -10.73 -22.90 29.14
N ALA A 71 -9.59 -22.53 29.72
CA ALA A 71 -9.53 -21.86 31.03
C ALA A 71 -10.25 -20.49 31.02
N ALA A 72 -10.30 -19.81 29.90
CA ALA A 72 -11.02 -18.53 29.70
C ALA A 72 -12.53 -18.71 29.44
N GLY A 73 -13.06 -19.94 29.51
CA GLY A 73 -14.49 -20.22 29.41
C GLY A 73 -15.02 -20.38 27.98
N ALA A 74 -14.21 -20.84 27.03
CA ALA A 74 -14.69 -21.25 25.72
C ALA A 74 -15.82 -22.28 25.83
N ARG A 75 -16.88 -22.16 25.03
CA ARG A 75 -17.98 -23.16 24.96
C ARG A 75 -17.46 -24.47 24.38
N SER A 76 -16.67 -24.39 23.33
CA SER A 76 -15.92 -25.49 22.76
C SER A 76 -14.58 -24.99 22.21
N ALA A 77 -13.58 -25.85 22.19
CA ALA A 77 -12.31 -25.55 21.54
C ALA A 77 -11.80 -26.79 20.80
N ILE A 78 -11.41 -26.63 19.54
CA ILE A 78 -10.86 -27.68 18.69
C ILE A 78 -9.53 -27.20 18.12
N GLY A 79 -8.48 -28.01 18.25
CA GLY A 79 -7.16 -27.79 17.67
C GLY A 79 -6.92 -28.64 16.44
N LEU A 80 -6.33 -28.03 15.43
CA LEU A 80 -5.90 -28.72 14.22
C LEU A 80 -4.40 -28.54 14.03
N ASP A 81 -3.69 -29.62 13.69
CA ASP A 81 -2.27 -29.56 13.31
C ASP A 81 -1.98 -30.66 12.28
N GLN A 82 -0.99 -30.42 11.40
CA GLN A 82 -0.57 -31.43 10.41
C GLN A 82 0.38 -32.50 11.00
N SER A 83 1.05 -32.19 12.14
CA SER A 83 1.99 -33.10 12.81
C SER A 83 1.26 -33.98 13.84
N ALA A 84 1.23 -35.28 13.58
CA ALA A 84 0.70 -36.26 14.54
C ALA A 84 1.47 -36.28 15.86
N GLU A 85 2.77 -36.01 15.82
CA GLU A 85 3.65 -36.01 17.00
C GLU A 85 3.36 -34.78 17.89
N MET A 86 3.10 -33.61 17.30
CA MET A 86 2.66 -32.44 18.06
C MET A 86 1.31 -32.69 18.71
N LEU A 87 0.35 -33.26 17.96
CA LEU A 87 -0.96 -33.64 18.49
C LEU A 87 -0.88 -34.69 19.59
N SER A 88 0.02 -35.66 19.48
CA SER A 88 0.27 -36.66 20.54
C SER A 88 0.73 -35.99 21.84
N ARG A 89 1.58 -34.95 21.74
CA ARG A 89 1.97 -34.16 22.93
C ARG A 89 0.82 -33.34 23.48
N ALA A 90 -0.02 -32.77 22.61
CA ALA A 90 -1.22 -32.07 23.04
C ALA A 90 -2.20 -33.01 23.75
N ALA A 91 -2.45 -34.20 23.19
CA ALA A 91 -3.37 -35.20 23.73
C ALA A 91 -2.97 -35.73 25.14
N ALA A 92 -1.68 -35.68 25.46
CA ALA A 92 -1.18 -36.02 26.79
C ALA A 92 -1.52 -34.98 27.87
N LYS A 93 -2.01 -33.79 27.47
CA LYS A 93 -2.40 -32.74 28.42
C LYS A 93 -3.87 -32.90 28.84
N PRO A 94 -4.21 -32.49 30.07
CA PRO A 94 -5.59 -32.55 30.54
C PRO A 94 -6.56 -31.84 29.60
N ASP A 95 -7.74 -32.40 29.42
CA ASP A 95 -8.86 -31.84 28.65
C ASP A 95 -8.66 -31.66 27.12
N LEU A 96 -7.54 -32.11 26.53
CA LEU A 96 -7.27 -31.93 25.10
C LEU A 96 -7.47 -33.18 24.26
N SER A 97 -7.46 -34.40 24.80
CA SER A 97 -7.43 -35.67 24.02
C SER A 97 -8.55 -35.81 22.99
N GLU A 98 -9.75 -35.31 23.28
CA GLU A 98 -10.93 -35.40 22.39
C GLU A 98 -11.17 -34.15 21.56
N ARG A 99 -10.22 -33.17 21.55
CA ARG A 99 -10.36 -31.88 20.93
C ARG A 99 -9.38 -31.63 19.80
N LEU A 100 -8.73 -32.68 19.32
CA LEU A 100 -7.63 -32.59 18.38
C LEU A 100 -7.98 -33.28 17.06
N LEU A 101 -7.65 -32.64 15.95
CA LEU A 101 -7.82 -33.18 14.59
C LEU A 101 -6.51 -33.04 13.82
N GLN A 102 -6.08 -34.13 13.19
CA GLN A 102 -4.96 -34.03 12.24
C GLN A 102 -5.46 -33.51 10.90
N ALA A 103 -5.03 -32.33 10.49
CA ALA A 103 -5.45 -31.71 9.24
C ALA A 103 -4.44 -30.67 8.75
N ASP A 104 -4.49 -30.41 7.43
CA ASP A 104 -3.83 -29.27 6.80
C ASP A 104 -4.74 -28.03 6.88
N CYS A 105 -4.18 -26.87 7.20
CA CYS A 105 -4.90 -25.60 7.22
C CYS A 105 -5.44 -25.20 5.82
N ALA A 106 -4.92 -25.80 4.76
CA ALA A 106 -5.43 -25.63 3.41
C ALA A 106 -6.71 -26.45 3.13
N GLU A 107 -7.07 -27.43 3.98
CA GLU A 107 -8.24 -28.28 3.83
C GLU A 107 -8.83 -28.64 5.19
N LEU A 108 -9.64 -27.73 5.75
CA LEU A 108 -10.19 -27.88 7.10
C LEU A 108 -11.37 -28.87 7.13
N PRO A 109 -11.33 -29.96 7.91
CA PRO A 109 -12.42 -30.94 8.04
C PRO A 109 -13.52 -30.45 8.98
N LEU A 110 -13.85 -29.16 8.94
CA LEU A 110 -14.83 -28.50 9.77
C LEU A 110 -16.04 -28.04 8.94
N ARG A 111 -17.21 -27.99 9.59
CA ARG A 111 -18.43 -27.48 8.94
C ARG A 111 -18.30 -25.98 8.66
N ALA A 112 -18.95 -25.50 7.61
CA ALA A 112 -19.06 -24.08 7.33
C ALA A 112 -19.83 -23.40 8.48
N GLY A 113 -19.36 -22.21 8.89
CA GLY A 113 -19.97 -21.44 9.98
C GLY A 113 -19.94 -22.17 11.34
N SER A 114 -18.84 -22.83 11.66
CA SER A 114 -18.66 -23.57 12.92
C SER A 114 -17.88 -22.81 13.99
N ALA A 115 -17.13 -21.74 13.64
CA ALA A 115 -16.27 -21.02 14.55
C ALA A 115 -16.74 -19.61 14.86
N ASP A 116 -16.82 -19.24 16.13
CA ASP A 116 -17.02 -17.86 16.60
C ASP A 116 -15.67 -17.14 16.78
N LEU A 117 -14.58 -17.91 16.95
CA LEU A 117 -13.24 -17.40 17.13
C LEU A 117 -12.23 -18.38 16.51
N ILE A 118 -11.31 -17.84 15.72
CA ILE A 118 -10.25 -18.60 15.06
C ILE A 118 -8.91 -18.04 15.50
N ILE A 119 -7.99 -18.93 15.87
CA ILE A 119 -6.61 -18.61 16.26
C ILE A 119 -5.69 -19.22 15.20
N CYS A 120 -4.66 -18.51 14.79
CA CYS A 120 -3.63 -18.97 13.86
C CYS A 120 -2.28 -18.36 14.25
N CYS A 121 -1.52 -19.09 15.08
CA CYS A 121 -0.32 -18.58 15.73
C CYS A 121 0.95 -19.23 15.18
N PHE A 122 1.79 -18.42 14.49
CA PHE A 122 3.05 -18.86 13.87
C PHE A 122 2.88 -20.01 12.85
N VAL A 123 1.82 -19.95 12.06
CA VAL A 123 1.45 -20.99 11.07
C VAL A 123 1.57 -20.50 9.65
N LEU A 124 1.26 -19.23 9.39
CA LEU A 124 1.20 -18.68 8.02
C LEU A 124 2.49 -18.87 7.24
N GLY A 125 3.63 -18.77 7.91
CA GLY A 125 4.93 -19.03 7.29
C GLY A 125 5.09 -20.44 6.71
N TYR A 126 4.21 -21.38 7.03
CA TYR A 126 4.22 -22.76 6.52
C TYR A 126 3.12 -23.05 5.50
N VAL A 127 2.25 -22.11 5.25
CA VAL A 127 1.15 -22.22 4.28
C VAL A 127 1.65 -21.82 2.89
N ALA A 128 1.72 -22.77 1.95
CA ALA A 128 2.19 -22.45 0.60
C ALA A 128 1.14 -21.65 -0.20
N ASN A 129 -0.16 -21.93 -0.02
CA ASN A 129 -1.26 -21.28 -0.73
C ASN A 129 -2.13 -20.45 0.22
N LEU A 130 -1.77 -19.17 0.36
CA LEU A 130 -2.48 -18.24 1.24
C LEU A 130 -3.94 -18.00 0.84
N GLU A 131 -4.26 -18.04 -0.46
CA GLU A 131 -5.63 -17.83 -0.95
C GLU A 131 -6.55 -18.99 -0.54
N ASN A 132 -6.04 -20.22 -0.62
CA ASN A 132 -6.77 -21.39 -0.16
C ASN A 132 -6.98 -21.36 1.36
N PHE A 133 -5.95 -21.02 2.12
CA PHE A 133 -6.03 -20.84 3.57
C PHE A 133 -7.13 -19.84 3.96
N VAL A 134 -7.09 -18.63 3.38
CA VAL A 134 -8.10 -17.59 3.68
C VAL A 134 -9.51 -18.05 3.31
N ARG A 135 -9.66 -18.77 2.20
CA ARG A 135 -10.96 -19.35 1.80
C ARG A 135 -11.48 -20.35 2.84
N GLN A 136 -10.61 -21.19 3.39
CA GLN A 136 -10.99 -22.16 4.43
C GLN A 136 -11.36 -21.45 5.74
N VAL A 137 -10.57 -20.47 6.16
CA VAL A 137 -10.86 -19.64 7.34
C VAL A 137 -12.23 -18.96 7.19
N ALA A 138 -12.47 -18.32 6.05
CA ALA A 138 -13.75 -17.66 5.79
C ALA A 138 -14.93 -18.64 5.76
N ARG A 139 -14.73 -19.85 5.26
CA ARG A 139 -15.76 -20.89 5.22
C ARG A 139 -16.18 -21.36 6.61
N VAL A 140 -15.24 -21.51 7.53
CA VAL A 140 -15.53 -22.01 8.89
C VAL A 140 -15.99 -20.91 9.85
N ALA A 141 -15.66 -19.65 9.60
CA ALA A 141 -16.07 -18.52 10.40
C ALA A 141 -17.58 -18.30 10.37
N ARG A 142 -18.18 -17.95 11.50
CA ARG A 142 -19.55 -17.41 11.59
C ARG A 142 -19.54 -15.90 11.28
N PRO A 143 -20.67 -15.33 10.84
CA PRO A 143 -20.84 -13.89 10.84
C PRO A 143 -20.54 -13.31 12.25
N GLY A 144 -19.70 -12.27 12.31
CA GLY A 144 -19.23 -11.69 13.56
C GLY A 144 -18.09 -12.46 14.26
N ALA A 145 -17.51 -13.49 13.61
CA ALA A 145 -16.37 -14.22 14.17
C ALA A 145 -15.11 -13.34 14.24
N ASP A 146 -14.30 -13.59 15.26
CA ASP A 146 -12.98 -13.00 15.40
C ASP A 146 -11.89 -13.95 14.89
N LEU A 147 -10.87 -13.42 14.23
CA LEU A 147 -9.69 -14.14 13.76
C LEU A 147 -8.43 -13.46 14.33
N PHE A 148 -7.66 -14.20 15.11
CA PHE A 148 -6.38 -13.76 15.62
C PHE A 148 -5.24 -14.49 14.92
N ILE A 149 -4.30 -13.71 14.40
CA ILE A 149 -3.12 -14.22 13.70
C ILE A 149 -1.88 -13.65 14.37
N SER A 150 -0.93 -14.50 14.69
CA SER A 150 0.44 -14.09 14.96
C SER A 150 1.40 -14.73 13.97
N GLU A 151 2.46 -14.00 13.59
CA GLU A 151 3.48 -14.51 12.68
C GLU A 151 4.84 -13.89 13.00
N PHE A 152 5.88 -14.53 12.52
CA PHE A 152 7.24 -14.03 12.56
C PHE A 152 7.34 -12.76 11.70
N HIS A 153 7.95 -11.69 12.26
CA HIS A 153 7.94 -10.41 11.57
C HIS A 153 8.69 -10.47 10.22
N PRO A 154 8.13 -9.95 9.12
CA PRO A 154 8.79 -9.96 7.81
C PRO A 154 10.19 -9.32 7.81
N ASP A 155 10.36 -8.20 8.54
CA ASP A 155 11.66 -7.54 8.68
C ASP A 155 12.68 -8.39 9.43
N ALA A 156 12.26 -9.19 10.41
CA ALA A 156 13.13 -10.13 11.10
C ALA A 156 13.62 -11.20 10.11
N SER A 157 12.73 -11.71 9.26
CA SER A 157 13.07 -12.65 8.18
C SER A 157 14.04 -12.03 7.16
N ALA A 158 13.82 -10.76 6.77
CA ALA A 158 14.69 -10.03 5.84
C ALA A 158 16.10 -9.80 6.41
N ARG A 159 16.22 -9.66 7.75
CA ARG A 159 17.51 -9.57 8.46
C ARG A 159 18.19 -10.91 8.70
N GLY A 160 17.70 -11.97 8.10
CA GLY A 160 18.29 -13.29 8.20
C GLY A 160 17.84 -14.10 9.42
N TRP A 161 16.88 -13.64 10.22
CA TRP A 161 16.34 -14.47 11.29
C TRP A 161 15.60 -15.66 10.69
N ARG A 162 15.80 -16.85 11.26
CA ARG A 162 15.18 -18.09 10.80
C ARG A 162 14.65 -18.90 11.98
N ARG A 163 13.58 -19.64 11.77
CA ARG A 163 13.11 -20.64 12.74
C ARG A 163 13.97 -21.88 12.61
N SER A 164 14.67 -22.19 13.66
CA SER A 164 15.57 -23.35 13.73
C SER A 164 15.53 -23.98 15.13
N PHE A 165 15.88 -25.24 15.20
CA PHE A 165 16.06 -26.02 16.42
C PHE A 165 17.25 -26.97 16.24
N THR A 166 17.77 -27.51 17.36
CA THR A 166 18.85 -28.49 17.31
C THR A 166 18.26 -29.89 17.50
N HIS A 167 18.62 -30.80 16.62
CA HIS A 167 18.27 -32.22 16.71
C HIS A 167 19.52 -33.06 16.47
N GLU A 168 19.86 -33.98 17.41
CA GLU A 168 21.05 -34.84 17.32
C GLU A 168 22.35 -34.09 16.96
N HIS A 169 22.55 -32.93 17.60
CA HIS A 169 23.70 -32.01 17.38
C HIS A 169 23.72 -31.29 16.01
N GLU A 170 22.70 -31.47 15.16
CA GLU A 170 22.56 -30.75 13.92
C GLU A 170 21.57 -29.58 14.07
N VAL A 171 21.88 -28.45 13.39
CA VAL A 171 20.96 -27.33 13.30
C VAL A 171 19.98 -27.58 12.15
N CYS A 172 18.71 -27.78 12.50
CA CYS A 172 17.61 -27.92 11.55
C CYS A 172 16.93 -26.57 11.35
N GLN A 173 16.79 -26.13 10.12
CA GLN A 173 16.03 -24.93 9.74
C GLN A 173 14.71 -25.33 9.10
N ILE A 174 13.63 -24.65 9.47
CA ILE A 174 12.30 -24.94 8.92
C ILE A 174 12.11 -24.15 7.62
N GLN A 175 11.64 -24.84 6.58
CA GLN A 175 11.25 -24.22 5.31
C GLN A 175 10.04 -23.31 5.53
N THR A 176 10.09 -22.08 5.00
CA THR A 176 9.01 -21.11 5.11
C THR A 176 8.64 -20.53 3.74
N PHE A 177 7.37 -20.15 3.63
CA PHE A 177 6.82 -19.44 2.48
C PHE A 177 6.57 -17.97 2.91
N PRO A 178 7.32 -17.00 2.41
CA PRO A 178 7.12 -15.60 2.78
C PRO A 178 5.81 -15.07 2.21
N HIS A 179 4.96 -14.54 3.07
CA HIS A 179 3.73 -13.87 2.69
C HIS A 179 3.79 -12.39 3.07
N SER A 180 3.32 -11.55 2.17
CA SER A 180 3.13 -10.13 2.45
C SER A 180 1.91 -9.94 3.36
N VAL A 181 2.07 -9.15 4.41
CA VAL A 181 0.97 -8.76 5.32
C VAL A 181 -0.17 -8.10 4.52
N ALA A 182 0.18 -7.26 3.56
CA ALA A 182 -0.78 -6.61 2.68
C ALA A 182 -1.59 -7.62 1.85
N LYS A 183 -0.95 -8.68 1.31
CA LYS A 183 -1.66 -9.77 0.61
C LYS A 183 -2.62 -10.49 1.55
N LEU A 184 -2.22 -10.80 2.77
CA LEU A 184 -3.08 -11.42 3.78
C LEU A 184 -4.30 -10.53 4.09
N CYS A 185 -4.07 -9.26 4.43
CA CYS A 185 -5.14 -8.30 4.72
C CYS A 185 -6.11 -8.14 3.54
N SER A 186 -5.59 -8.08 2.31
CA SER A 186 -6.39 -8.00 1.10
C SER A 186 -7.28 -9.22 0.88
N LEU A 187 -6.74 -10.42 1.05
CA LEU A 187 -7.48 -11.66 0.90
C LEU A 187 -8.57 -11.79 1.98
N LEU A 188 -8.25 -11.45 3.23
CA LEU A 188 -9.19 -11.46 4.34
C LEU A 188 -10.28 -10.41 4.15
N ALA A 189 -9.96 -9.19 3.72
CA ALA A 189 -10.95 -8.15 3.44
C ALA A 189 -11.95 -8.57 2.34
N ARG A 190 -11.47 -9.19 1.26
CA ARG A 190 -12.33 -9.76 0.20
C ARG A 190 -13.22 -10.91 0.70
N SER A 191 -12.83 -11.53 1.80
CA SER A 191 -13.57 -12.60 2.46
C SER A 191 -14.45 -12.12 3.62
N GLY A 192 -14.66 -10.80 3.77
CA GLY A 192 -15.50 -10.18 4.79
C GLY A 192 -14.85 -10.00 6.15
N PHE A 193 -13.52 -10.12 6.26
CA PHE A 193 -12.79 -9.85 7.50
C PHE A 193 -12.16 -8.47 7.49
N HIS A 194 -12.40 -7.70 8.54
CA HIS A 194 -11.83 -6.36 8.73
C HIS A 194 -10.81 -6.35 9.86
N LEU A 195 -9.65 -5.75 9.60
CA LEU A 195 -8.60 -5.58 10.59
C LEU A 195 -9.07 -4.64 11.71
N ARG A 196 -9.01 -5.13 12.96
CA ARG A 196 -9.40 -4.40 14.19
C ARG A 196 -8.21 -3.96 15.01
N HIS A 197 -7.17 -4.80 15.04
CA HIS A 197 -5.95 -4.52 15.77
C HIS A 197 -4.74 -5.04 15.00
N TYR A 198 -3.65 -4.31 15.09
CA TYR A 198 -2.36 -4.64 14.49
C TYR A 198 -1.25 -4.23 15.45
N ALA A 199 -0.30 -5.12 15.71
CA ALA A 199 0.85 -4.83 16.54
C ALA A 199 2.11 -5.50 15.96
N GLU A 200 3.24 -4.82 16.15
CA GLU A 200 4.59 -5.27 15.78
C GLU A 200 5.48 -5.31 17.03
N PRO A 201 5.24 -6.25 17.95
CA PRO A 201 5.93 -6.27 19.22
C PRO A 201 7.42 -6.57 19.08
N ARG A 202 8.19 -5.95 19.99
CA ARG A 202 9.63 -6.17 20.17
C ARG A 202 9.85 -6.94 21.47
N PHE A 203 11.01 -7.60 21.55
CA PHE A 203 11.46 -8.13 22.83
C PHE A 203 11.71 -6.99 23.82
N GLU A 204 11.20 -7.15 25.02
CA GLU A 204 11.34 -6.23 26.14
C GLU A 204 11.97 -6.92 27.35
N GLU A 205 12.06 -6.24 28.49
CA GLU A 205 12.66 -6.77 29.70
C GLU A 205 12.00 -8.07 30.18
N ALA A 206 10.70 -8.25 29.88
CA ALA A 206 9.97 -9.48 30.21
C ALA A 206 10.56 -10.72 29.55
N GLU A 207 11.04 -10.62 28.31
CA GLU A 207 11.66 -11.74 27.58
C GLU A 207 13.17 -11.85 27.82
N ARG A 208 13.82 -10.83 28.36
CA ARG A 208 15.27 -10.78 28.58
C ARG A 208 15.80 -11.94 29.42
N SER A 209 15.07 -12.30 30.45
CA SER A 209 15.44 -13.42 31.31
C SER A 209 15.63 -14.74 30.56
N ILE A 210 14.83 -14.99 29.52
CA ILE A 210 14.91 -16.16 28.65
C ILE A 210 16.21 -16.17 27.83
N PHE A 211 16.62 -14.99 27.32
CA PHE A 211 17.90 -14.86 26.64
C PHE A 211 19.10 -15.04 27.57
N LEU A 212 19.01 -14.52 28.80
CA LEU A 212 20.06 -14.67 29.84
C LEU A 212 20.26 -16.14 30.24
N GLN A 213 19.17 -16.86 30.51
CA GLN A 213 19.20 -18.30 30.86
C GLN A 213 19.88 -19.14 29.76
N ARG A 214 19.82 -18.70 28.52
CA ARG A 214 20.47 -19.37 27.38
C ARG A 214 21.86 -18.84 27.06
N GLY A 215 22.44 -17.96 27.87
CA GLY A 215 23.75 -17.35 27.65
C GLY A 215 23.77 -16.38 26.44
N LYS A 216 22.62 -15.84 26.01
CA LYS A 216 22.45 -15.05 24.81
C LYS A 216 22.14 -13.56 25.10
N ALA A 217 22.76 -12.99 26.16
CA ALA A 217 22.53 -11.59 26.55
C ALA A 217 22.87 -10.59 25.41
N ALA A 218 23.99 -10.75 24.74
CA ALA A 218 24.41 -9.90 23.64
C ALA A 218 23.41 -9.94 22.45
N LEU A 219 22.79 -11.10 22.23
CA LEU A 219 21.76 -11.26 21.21
C LEU A 219 20.51 -10.46 21.56
N PHE A 220 20.08 -10.44 22.84
CA PHE A 220 18.95 -9.64 23.27
C PHE A 220 19.14 -8.16 22.93
N GLU A 221 20.29 -7.58 23.24
CA GLU A 221 20.59 -6.17 22.94
C GLU A 221 20.52 -5.83 21.45
N GLN A 222 20.80 -6.80 20.60
CA GLN A 222 20.71 -6.65 19.14
C GLN A 222 19.27 -6.79 18.63
N VAL A 223 18.53 -7.81 19.10
CA VAL A 223 17.22 -8.18 18.54
C VAL A 223 16.07 -7.36 19.11
N SER A 224 16.20 -6.83 20.34
CA SER A 224 15.20 -5.97 20.99
C SER A 224 14.95 -4.64 20.26
N LYS A 225 15.89 -4.20 19.43
CA LYS A 225 15.79 -2.97 18.64
C LYS A 225 14.80 -3.04 17.48
N SER A 226 14.28 -4.22 17.17
CA SER A 226 13.46 -4.44 15.96
C SER A 226 12.25 -5.29 16.28
N PRO A 227 11.12 -5.13 15.53
CA PRO A 227 9.98 -6.00 15.67
C PRO A 227 10.35 -7.47 15.45
N ALA A 228 9.86 -8.35 16.33
CA ALA A 228 10.12 -9.78 16.30
C ALA A 228 8.91 -10.59 15.81
N ALA A 229 7.71 -10.11 16.09
CA ALA A 229 6.46 -10.75 15.70
C ALA A 229 5.50 -9.72 15.09
N LEU A 230 4.53 -10.25 14.36
CA LEU A 230 3.36 -9.54 13.85
C LEU A 230 2.14 -10.13 14.55
N ILE A 231 1.23 -9.30 15.05
CA ILE A 231 -0.03 -9.73 15.66
C ILE A 231 -1.17 -8.96 15.02
N CYS A 232 -2.15 -9.68 14.48
CA CYS A 232 -3.32 -9.12 13.83
C CYS A 232 -4.60 -9.69 14.44
N HIS A 233 -5.59 -8.83 14.67
CA HIS A 233 -6.95 -9.21 14.98
C HIS A 233 -7.87 -8.73 13.87
N PHE A 234 -8.63 -9.66 13.30
CA PHE A 234 -9.65 -9.39 12.29
C PHE A 234 -11.01 -9.79 12.84
N ARG A 235 -12.07 -9.12 12.35
CA ARG A 235 -13.45 -9.49 12.63
C ARG A 235 -14.22 -9.67 11.35
N CYS A 236 -14.97 -10.76 11.26
CA CYS A 236 -15.87 -11.05 10.15
C CYS A 236 -17.14 -10.20 10.28
N ASP A 237 -17.66 -9.64 9.18
CA ASP A 237 -18.90 -8.89 9.20
C ASP A 237 -20.09 -9.76 9.61
N SER A 238 -20.99 -9.19 10.43
CA SER A 238 -22.23 -9.86 10.88
C SER A 238 -23.27 -10.00 9.75
N GLU A 239 -23.13 -9.21 8.67
CA GLU A 239 -24.07 -9.13 7.55
C GLU A 239 -23.49 -9.65 6.23
N SER A 240 -22.40 -10.40 6.27
CA SER A 240 -21.82 -10.98 5.04
C SER A 240 -22.88 -11.86 4.34
N PRO A 241 -23.21 -11.59 3.07
CA PRO A 241 -24.17 -12.44 2.33
C PRO A 241 -23.66 -13.87 2.37
N ARG A 242 -24.47 -14.78 2.85
CA ARG A 242 -24.17 -16.22 2.92
C ARG A 242 -23.46 -16.64 1.66
N PHE A 243 -22.27 -17.21 1.78
CA PHE A 243 -21.54 -17.86 0.70
C PHE A 243 -22.46 -18.82 -0.07
N ARG A 244 -23.12 -18.33 -1.10
CA ARG A 244 -23.62 -19.20 -2.15
C ARG A 244 -22.38 -19.73 -2.88
N ARG A 245 -22.24 -21.04 -2.86
CA ARG A 245 -21.26 -21.87 -3.58
C ARG A 245 -20.58 -21.10 -4.71
N ILE A 246 -19.34 -20.68 -4.53
CA ILE A 246 -18.46 -20.34 -5.63
C ILE A 246 -17.69 -21.59 -5.98
N ILE A 247 -18.34 -22.47 -6.76
CA ILE A 247 -17.63 -23.40 -7.64
C ILE A 247 -17.14 -22.51 -8.78
N PRO A 248 -15.86 -22.54 -9.18
CA PRO A 248 -15.42 -21.83 -10.37
C PRO A 248 -15.85 -22.65 -11.60
N LYS A 249 -17.11 -22.57 -11.97
CA LYS A 249 -17.47 -22.72 -13.37
C LYS A 249 -17.15 -21.36 -14.01
N ARG A 250 -16.22 -21.36 -14.98
CA ARG A 250 -16.20 -20.36 -16.03
C ARG A 250 -17.64 -20.18 -16.52
N ASN A 251 -18.30 -19.18 -16.02
CA ASN A 251 -19.52 -18.65 -16.59
C ASN A 251 -19.42 -17.13 -16.44
N GLU A 252 -19.31 -16.50 -17.56
CA GLU A 252 -19.37 -15.07 -17.85
C GLU A 252 -20.70 -14.44 -17.46
N GLN A 253 -21.08 -14.48 -16.18
CA GLN A 253 -22.25 -13.75 -15.65
C GLN A 253 -22.06 -13.53 -14.13
N SER A 254 -20.95 -12.91 -13.68
CA SER A 254 -20.95 -12.15 -12.45
C SER A 254 -21.79 -10.90 -12.72
N GLY A 255 -22.81 -10.63 -11.92
CA GLY A 255 -23.64 -9.44 -12.04
C GLY A 255 -22.73 -8.22 -12.14
N ARG A 256 -22.69 -7.59 -13.31
CA ARG A 256 -21.85 -6.44 -13.62
C ARG A 256 -22.45 -5.28 -12.87
N HIS A 257 -21.84 -4.85 -11.74
CA HIS A 257 -22.22 -3.60 -11.11
C HIS A 257 -22.13 -2.49 -12.16
N THR A 258 -23.28 -1.94 -12.52
CA THR A 258 -23.37 -0.80 -13.43
C THR A 258 -23.43 0.46 -12.60
N LEU A 259 -22.49 1.36 -12.81
CA LEU A 259 -22.51 2.71 -12.27
C LEU A 259 -22.80 3.67 -13.43
N ARG A 260 -23.86 4.46 -13.30
CA ARG A 260 -24.23 5.47 -14.28
C ARG A 260 -24.02 6.86 -13.69
N LEU A 261 -23.23 7.67 -14.34
CA LEU A 261 -22.96 9.06 -13.98
C LEU A 261 -23.76 9.94 -14.96
N THR A 262 -24.72 10.71 -14.45
CA THR A 262 -25.64 11.47 -15.29
C THR A 262 -25.47 12.98 -15.11
N GLY A 263 -25.72 13.74 -16.15
CA GLY A 263 -25.80 15.22 -16.11
C GLY A 263 -24.45 15.94 -15.99
N ALA A 264 -23.32 15.23 -16.04
CA ALA A 264 -22.00 15.84 -15.97
C ALA A 264 -21.64 16.60 -17.26
N ARG A 265 -20.77 17.61 -17.13
CA ARG A 265 -19.92 18.06 -18.25
C ARG A 265 -18.68 17.16 -18.31
N VAL A 266 -18.69 16.20 -19.22
CA VAL A 266 -17.62 15.21 -19.41
C VAL A 266 -16.48 15.85 -20.18
N VAL A 267 -15.29 15.83 -19.60
CA VAL A 267 -14.07 16.45 -20.16
C VAL A 267 -13.44 15.49 -21.17
N LEU A 268 -13.41 15.91 -22.44
CA LEU A 268 -12.81 15.15 -23.54
C LEU A 268 -11.39 15.63 -23.87
N GLY A 269 -11.05 16.85 -23.46
CA GLY A 269 -9.75 17.45 -23.70
C GLY A 269 -9.55 18.75 -22.90
N PRO A 270 -8.41 19.42 -23.05
CA PRO A 270 -8.08 20.63 -22.29
C PRO A 270 -9.06 21.79 -22.50
N SER A 271 -9.65 21.88 -23.70
CA SER A 271 -10.57 22.96 -24.08
C SER A 271 -12.00 22.46 -24.34
N GLU A 272 -12.25 21.17 -24.22
CA GLU A 272 -13.52 20.55 -24.61
C GLU A 272 -14.17 19.78 -23.46
N ALA A 273 -15.41 20.12 -23.14
CA ALA A 273 -16.29 19.34 -22.28
C ALA A 273 -17.71 19.31 -22.85
N VAL A 274 -18.34 18.15 -22.85
CA VAL A 274 -19.69 17.92 -23.39
C VAL A 274 -20.62 17.45 -22.29
N SER A 275 -21.90 17.89 -22.33
CA SER A 275 -22.91 17.31 -21.45
C SER A 275 -23.22 15.89 -21.89
N ALA A 276 -22.89 14.92 -21.06
CA ALA A 276 -23.04 13.51 -21.38
C ALA A 276 -23.27 12.66 -20.12
N ASP A 277 -23.89 11.49 -20.34
CA ASP A 277 -23.95 10.42 -19.35
C ASP A 277 -22.78 9.44 -19.58
N VAL A 278 -22.18 8.95 -18.50
CA VAL A 278 -21.11 7.95 -18.55
C VAL A 278 -21.60 6.67 -17.88
N GLU A 279 -21.56 5.57 -18.63
CA GLU A 279 -21.90 4.24 -18.12
C GLU A 279 -20.62 3.45 -17.83
N ILE A 280 -20.53 2.91 -16.61
CA ILE A 280 -19.39 2.14 -16.15
C ILE A 280 -19.85 0.72 -15.88
N LEU A 281 -19.14 -0.26 -16.45
CA LEU A 281 -19.44 -1.68 -16.35
C LEU A 281 -18.16 -2.47 -16.08
N GLY A 282 -18.11 -3.18 -14.95
CA GLY A 282 -16.94 -4.00 -14.61
C GLY A 282 -15.63 -3.20 -14.54
N GLY A 283 -15.67 -1.97 -14.02
CA GLY A 283 -14.50 -1.11 -13.86
C GLY A 283 -14.04 -0.39 -15.14
N ARG A 284 -14.79 -0.51 -16.23
CA ARG A 284 -14.49 0.15 -17.52
C ARG A 284 -15.64 1.08 -17.95
N ILE A 285 -15.29 2.12 -18.67
CA ILE A 285 -16.26 3.00 -19.32
C ILE A 285 -16.90 2.24 -20.47
N ALA A 286 -18.16 1.85 -20.31
CA ALA A 286 -18.90 1.17 -21.37
C ALA A 286 -19.31 2.14 -22.45
N ASN A 287 -19.91 3.28 -22.07
CA ASN A 287 -20.41 4.28 -23.00
C ASN A 287 -20.20 5.71 -22.47
N VAL A 288 -20.04 6.67 -23.39
CA VAL A 288 -20.15 8.10 -23.14
C VAL A 288 -21.24 8.62 -24.06
N ASN A 289 -22.41 8.95 -23.51
CA ASN A 289 -23.62 9.29 -24.28
C ASN A 289 -23.91 10.79 -24.21
N PRO A 290 -23.75 11.56 -25.30
CA PRO A 290 -24.02 13.00 -25.32
C PRO A 290 -25.51 13.36 -25.15
N ARG A 291 -26.41 12.40 -25.23
CA ARG A 291 -27.85 12.59 -24.99
C ARG A 291 -28.29 11.70 -23.84
N PRO A 292 -29.12 12.22 -22.89
CA PRO A 292 -29.63 11.42 -21.80
C PRO A 292 -30.41 10.22 -22.36
N VAL A 293 -29.97 9.02 -22.02
CA VAL A 293 -30.68 7.80 -22.37
C VAL A 293 -31.85 7.65 -21.38
N SER A 294 -33.06 7.80 -21.86
CA SER A 294 -34.30 7.75 -21.05
C SER A 294 -34.65 6.36 -20.49
N ARG A 295 -33.79 5.37 -20.63
CA ARG A 295 -33.99 4.03 -20.08
C ARG A 295 -33.22 3.88 -18.77
N LYS A 296 -33.98 3.67 -17.70
CA LYS A 296 -33.43 3.24 -16.42
C LYS A 296 -32.65 1.93 -16.63
N PRO A 297 -31.38 1.82 -16.21
CA PRO A 297 -30.67 0.54 -16.29
C PRO A 297 -31.43 -0.51 -15.44
N PRO A 298 -31.48 -1.76 -15.86
CA PRO A 298 -32.26 -2.80 -15.19
C PRO A 298 -31.82 -3.07 -13.74
N GLU A 299 -30.56 -2.83 -13.39
CA GLU A 299 -30.01 -2.91 -12.03
C GLU A 299 -28.70 -2.12 -11.98
N GLY A 300 -28.57 -1.11 -11.11
CA GLY A 300 -27.31 -0.34 -10.98
C GLY A 300 -27.47 0.93 -10.14
N THR A 301 -26.34 1.49 -9.74
CA THR A 301 -26.28 2.77 -9.01
C THR A 301 -26.24 3.92 -10.01
N GLU A 302 -27.11 4.92 -9.84
CA GLU A 302 -27.10 6.15 -10.63
C GLU A 302 -26.65 7.33 -9.76
N LEU A 303 -25.68 8.11 -10.26
CA LEU A 303 -25.16 9.30 -9.61
C LEU A 303 -25.43 10.52 -10.50
N ASN A 304 -26.21 11.48 -9.99
CA ASN A 304 -26.42 12.75 -10.66
C ASN A 304 -25.24 13.71 -10.41
N LEU A 305 -24.52 14.02 -11.46
CA LEU A 305 -23.35 14.93 -11.48
C LEU A 305 -23.67 16.28 -12.17
N GLU A 306 -24.93 16.70 -12.16
CA GLU A 306 -25.28 18.03 -12.64
C GLU A 306 -24.58 19.12 -11.80
N GLY A 307 -23.90 20.06 -12.47
CA GLY A 307 -23.08 21.09 -11.84
C GLY A 307 -21.62 20.67 -11.60
N TYR A 308 -21.20 19.53 -12.20
CA TYR A 308 -19.83 19.06 -12.09
C TYR A 308 -19.18 18.84 -13.46
N LEU A 309 -17.87 19.10 -13.50
CA LEU A 309 -16.98 18.62 -14.56
C LEU A 309 -16.48 17.23 -14.18
N LEU A 310 -16.63 16.27 -15.07
CA LEU A 310 -16.09 14.92 -14.91
C LEU A 310 -14.78 14.80 -15.68
N PHE A 311 -13.68 14.71 -14.98
CA PHE A 311 -12.33 14.59 -15.52
C PHE A 311 -11.86 13.13 -15.57
N PRO A 312 -10.92 12.77 -16.48
CA PRO A 312 -10.12 11.57 -16.31
C PRO A 312 -9.27 11.70 -15.05
N GLY A 313 -9.04 10.60 -14.36
CA GLY A 313 -8.16 10.56 -13.20
C GLY A 313 -6.77 11.10 -13.53
N LEU A 314 -6.22 11.93 -12.65
CA LEU A 314 -4.90 12.51 -12.83
C LEU A 314 -3.80 11.47 -12.63
N ILE A 315 -2.68 11.67 -13.34
CA ILE A 315 -1.47 10.85 -13.25
C ILE A 315 -0.37 11.70 -12.64
N ASN A 316 0.06 11.33 -11.44
CA ASN A 316 1.22 11.95 -10.78
C ASN A 316 2.49 11.18 -11.18
N SER A 317 3.30 11.78 -12.05
CA SER A 317 4.42 11.08 -12.68
C SER A 317 5.65 10.91 -11.78
N HIS A 318 5.67 11.52 -10.60
CA HIS A 318 6.75 11.38 -9.62
C HIS A 318 6.28 11.80 -8.23
N ASP A 319 6.43 10.88 -7.28
CA ASP A 319 6.16 11.11 -5.87
C ASP A 319 7.00 10.14 -5.02
N HIS A 320 7.29 10.53 -3.79
CA HIS A 320 7.81 9.68 -2.72
C HIS A 320 6.74 9.54 -1.65
N LEU A 321 5.87 8.54 -1.79
CA LEU A 321 4.66 8.40 -0.97
C LEU A 321 4.96 8.37 0.54
N GLU A 322 6.07 7.75 0.96
CA GLU A 322 6.47 7.63 2.36
C GLU A 322 6.85 8.95 3.04
N PHE A 323 7.02 10.05 2.29
CA PHE A 323 7.37 11.34 2.88
C PHE A 323 6.19 12.30 3.02
N SER A 324 4.96 11.85 2.72
CA SER A 324 3.78 12.72 2.67
C SER A 324 3.37 13.37 4.00
N LEU A 325 3.80 12.80 5.13
CA LEU A 325 3.60 13.37 6.47
C LEU A 325 4.73 14.33 6.90
N PHE A 326 5.85 14.36 6.18
CA PHE A 326 6.98 15.22 6.55
C PHE A 326 6.69 16.69 6.24
N PRO A 327 7.21 17.60 7.05
CA PRO A 327 7.25 19.01 6.68
C PRO A 327 8.30 19.24 5.59
N ARG A 328 8.28 20.42 4.98
CA ARG A 328 9.36 20.85 4.10
C ARG A 328 10.65 21.00 4.90
N LEU A 329 11.78 20.51 4.35
CA LEU A 329 13.08 20.50 5.03
C LEU A 329 14.17 21.17 4.19
N GLY A 330 15.03 21.92 4.87
CA GLY A 330 16.15 22.65 4.27
C GLY A 330 15.88 24.13 4.06
N ASN A 331 16.93 24.86 3.71
CA ASN A 331 16.92 26.32 3.48
C ASN A 331 17.66 26.63 2.17
N GLY A 332 17.06 26.20 1.02
CA GLY A 332 17.64 26.45 -0.30
C GLY A 332 17.90 27.92 -0.65
N PRO A 333 18.55 28.21 -1.80
CA PRO A 333 18.91 27.23 -2.82
C PRO A 333 20.23 26.52 -2.55
N TYR A 334 20.30 25.25 -2.97
CA TYR A 334 21.50 24.42 -2.91
C TYR A 334 22.14 24.27 -4.31
N LYS A 335 23.40 23.88 -4.33
CA LYS A 335 24.10 23.64 -5.60
C LYS A 335 23.60 22.39 -6.34
N ASN A 336 23.18 21.37 -5.57
CA ASN A 336 22.63 20.12 -6.07
C ASN A 336 21.90 19.38 -4.93
N PHE A 337 21.14 18.31 -5.28
CA PHE A 337 20.36 17.53 -4.32
C PHE A 337 21.23 16.90 -3.21
N GLU A 338 22.50 16.54 -3.49
CA GLU A 338 23.40 15.94 -2.48
C GLU A 338 23.65 16.93 -1.33
N LYS A 339 23.80 18.23 -1.65
CA LYS A 339 24.00 19.26 -0.64
C LYS A 339 22.73 19.49 0.18
N TRP A 340 21.59 19.44 -0.44
CA TRP A 340 20.31 19.47 0.26
C TRP A 340 20.16 18.23 1.17
N ALA A 341 20.40 17.02 0.65
CA ALA A 341 20.29 15.79 1.43
C ALA A 341 21.25 15.76 2.63
N GLN A 342 22.48 16.26 2.47
CA GLN A 342 23.45 16.39 3.57
C GLN A 342 22.97 17.35 4.67
N ASP A 343 22.28 18.44 4.31
CA ASP A 343 21.76 19.41 5.27
C ASP A 343 20.58 18.87 6.06
N ILE A 344 19.65 18.16 5.39
CA ILE A 344 18.40 17.73 6.01
C ILE A 344 18.46 16.37 6.71
N TYR A 345 19.40 15.50 6.33
CA TYR A 345 19.46 14.14 6.85
C TYR A 345 20.06 14.09 8.26
N LYS A 346 19.20 14.35 9.24
CA LYS A 346 19.50 14.30 10.68
C LYS A 346 18.63 13.23 11.34
N PRO A 347 18.98 11.93 11.15
CA PRO A 347 18.10 10.82 11.52
C PRO A 347 17.79 10.71 13.02
N GLU A 348 18.61 11.30 13.87
CA GLU A 348 18.47 11.29 15.33
C GLU A 348 17.84 12.58 15.89
N GLU A 349 17.45 13.53 15.02
CA GLU A 349 16.87 14.81 15.42
C GLU A 349 15.44 14.98 14.88
N PRO A 350 14.54 15.66 15.62
CA PRO A 350 13.26 16.11 15.07
C PRO A 350 13.47 17.11 13.91
N PRO A 351 12.59 17.12 12.90
CA PRO A 351 11.41 16.26 12.76
C PRO A 351 11.72 14.91 12.12
N VAL A 352 12.93 14.68 11.59
CA VAL A 352 13.29 13.45 10.85
C VAL A 352 13.14 12.23 11.75
N TRP A 353 13.67 12.27 12.98
CA TRP A 353 13.53 11.22 13.96
C TRP A 353 12.06 10.80 14.17
N ASN A 354 11.19 11.78 14.47
CA ASN A 354 9.78 11.55 14.75
C ASN A 354 9.06 10.84 13.59
N HIS A 355 9.25 11.35 12.37
CA HIS A 355 8.58 10.82 11.19
C HIS A 355 9.09 9.43 10.79
N ARG A 356 10.36 9.12 11.07
CA ARG A 356 10.93 7.79 10.85
C ARG A 356 10.38 6.73 11.80
N GLN A 357 9.86 7.14 12.98
CA GLN A 357 9.21 6.20 13.91
C GLN A 357 7.82 5.77 13.41
N VAL A 358 7.16 6.54 12.55
CA VAL A 358 5.91 6.12 11.91
C VAL A 358 6.20 4.94 10.98
N PRO A 359 5.50 3.79 11.12
CA PRO A 359 5.72 2.62 10.27
C PRO A 359 5.66 2.97 8.77
N LYS A 360 6.56 2.41 7.96
CA LYS A 360 6.66 2.74 6.52
C LYS A 360 5.33 2.52 5.80
N GLY A 361 4.66 1.38 6.04
CA GLY A 361 3.36 1.09 5.43
C GLY A 361 2.32 2.16 5.75
N VAL A 362 2.27 2.68 7.00
CA VAL A 362 1.38 3.79 7.38
C VAL A 362 1.71 5.06 6.59
N ARG A 363 2.99 5.40 6.45
CA ARG A 363 3.43 6.56 5.67
C ARG A 363 3.05 6.44 4.19
N LEU A 364 3.17 5.23 3.60
CA LEU A 364 2.74 4.94 2.23
C LEU A 364 1.23 5.14 2.04
N TRP A 365 0.42 4.68 2.98
CA TRP A 365 -1.03 4.91 2.95
C TRP A 365 -1.38 6.39 2.97
N TRP A 366 -0.72 7.19 3.81
CA TRP A 366 -0.90 8.64 3.82
C TRP A 366 -0.49 9.28 2.49
N GLY A 367 0.54 8.76 1.84
CA GLY A 367 0.93 9.16 0.49
C GLY A 367 -0.14 8.86 -0.55
N GLY A 368 -0.76 7.68 -0.48
CA GLY A 368 -1.90 7.32 -1.31
C GLY A 368 -3.10 8.23 -1.08
N ILE A 369 -3.42 8.55 0.19
CA ILE A 369 -4.51 9.47 0.56
C ILE A 369 -4.24 10.88 0.04
N LYS A 370 -3.00 11.41 0.15
CA LYS A 370 -2.59 12.69 -0.44
C LYS A 370 -2.95 12.77 -1.92
N ASN A 371 -2.60 11.75 -2.67
CA ASN A 371 -2.87 11.68 -4.10
C ASN A 371 -4.37 11.56 -4.40
N LEU A 372 -5.10 10.71 -3.66
CA LEU A 372 -6.55 10.56 -3.83
C LEU A 372 -7.31 11.87 -3.62
N LEU A 373 -6.95 12.64 -2.58
CA LEU A 373 -7.60 13.91 -2.25
C LEU A 373 -7.54 14.93 -3.39
N CYS A 374 -6.52 14.91 -4.22
CA CYS A 374 -6.36 15.84 -5.34
C CYS A 374 -6.77 15.26 -6.71
N GLY A 375 -7.54 14.15 -6.75
CA GLY A 375 -8.05 13.57 -8.00
C GLY A 375 -7.05 12.68 -8.75
N VAL A 376 -5.89 12.40 -8.17
CA VAL A 376 -4.92 11.45 -8.74
C VAL A 376 -5.45 10.03 -8.58
N THR A 377 -5.45 9.27 -9.65
CA THR A 377 -5.81 7.85 -9.67
C THR A 377 -4.62 6.94 -9.94
N THR A 378 -3.57 7.46 -10.56
CA THR A 378 -2.34 6.72 -10.84
C THR A 378 -1.12 7.54 -10.41
N VAL A 379 -0.21 6.93 -9.64
CA VAL A 379 1.02 7.56 -9.14
C VAL A 379 2.26 6.73 -9.49
N CYS A 380 3.35 7.40 -9.84
CA CYS A 380 4.66 6.81 -10.04
C CYS A 380 5.50 7.01 -8.76
N GLN A 381 5.68 5.93 -8.02
CA GLN A 381 6.53 5.89 -6.83
C GLN A 381 8.01 5.81 -7.23
N HIS A 382 8.88 6.66 -6.68
CA HIS A 382 10.32 6.64 -6.95
C HIS A 382 11.13 5.96 -5.84
N ASN A 383 10.69 4.78 -5.45
CA ASN A 383 11.38 3.89 -4.50
C ASN A 383 10.95 2.46 -4.81
N PRO A 384 11.45 1.43 -4.09
CA PRO A 384 11.01 0.05 -4.30
C PRO A 384 9.49 -0.07 -4.27
N TYR A 385 8.96 -0.95 -5.11
CA TYR A 385 7.54 -1.32 -5.05
C TYR A 385 7.26 -2.07 -3.75
N GLU A 386 6.29 -1.61 -2.99
CA GLU A 386 5.93 -2.19 -1.70
C GLU A 386 4.64 -3.00 -1.79
N ALA A 387 4.53 -4.02 -0.94
CA ALA A 387 3.38 -4.92 -0.94
C ALA A 387 2.05 -4.21 -0.59
N GLU A 388 2.11 -3.10 0.15
CA GLU A 388 0.99 -2.24 0.48
C GLU A 388 0.25 -1.73 -0.76
N PHE A 389 0.95 -1.54 -1.87
CA PHE A 389 0.38 -1.05 -3.13
C PHE A 389 -0.51 -2.09 -3.83
N ASP A 390 -0.35 -3.37 -3.52
CA ASP A 390 -1.21 -4.44 -4.02
C ASP A 390 -2.51 -4.59 -3.22
N ASN A 391 -2.67 -3.85 -2.12
CA ASN A 391 -3.90 -3.86 -1.37
C ASN A 391 -5.03 -3.23 -2.20
N PRO A 392 -6.14 -3.94 -2.48
CA PRO A 392 -7.27 -3.40 -3.26
C PRO A 392 -7.91 -2.16 -2.64
N ALA A 393 -7.75 -1.96 -1.33
CA ALA A 393 -8.22 -0.77 -0.63
C ALA A 393 -7.19 0.36 -0.63
N PHE A 394 -5.98 0.17 -1.21
CA PHE A 394 -5.00 1.25 -1.32
C PHE A 394 -5.61 2.41 -2.11
N PRO A 395 -5.43 3.67 -1.66
CA PRO A 395 -6.21 4.79 -2.17
C PRO A 395 -6.11 5.04 -3.67
N VAL A 396 -4.94 4.80 -4.28
CA VAL A 396 -4.65 5.05 -5.69
C VAL A 396 -3.93 3.87 -6.32
N ARG A 397 -3.91 3.79 -7.65
CA ARG A 397 -3.05 2.83 -8.36
C ARG A 397 -1.61 3.31 -8.33
N VAL A 398 -0.68 2.45 -7.92
CA VAL A 398 0.75 2.67 -8.09
C VAL A 398 1.19 1.97 -9.37
N LEU A 399 1.90 2.69 -10.25
CA LEU A 399 2.40 2.16 -11.51
C LEU A 399 3.22 0.89 -11.28
N LYS A 400 2.96 -0.17 -12.06
CA LYS A 400 3.76 -1.40 -12.13
C LYS A 400 3.59 -2.14 -13.47
N PRO A 401 4.63 -2.87 -13.95
CA PRO A 401 5.99 -2.89 -13.42
C PRO A 401 6.75 -1.61 -13.74
N TYR A 402 7.79 -1.31 -12.97
CA TYR A 402 8.77 -0.27 -13.27
C TYR A 402 10.15 -0.65 -12.74
N GLY A 403 11.21 -0.10 -13.33
CA GLY A 403 12.54 -0.09 -12.75
C GLY A 403 12.89 1.27 -12.20
N TRP A 404 13.86 1.31 -11.29
CA TRP A 404 14.29 2.57 -10.71
C TRP A 404 15.75 2.52 -10.24
N ALA A 405 16.38 3.67 -10.25
CA ALA A 405 17.59 3.95 -9.49
C ALA A 405 17.46 5.35 -8.89
N HIS A 406 18.02 5.56 -7.69
CA HIS A 406 17.91 6.88 -7.09
C HIS A 406 18.58 7.93 -8.00
N SER A 407 19.89 7.78 -8.24
CA SER A 407 20.70 8.68 -9.09
C SER A 407 22.01 8.00 -9.50
N LEU A 408 22.79 8.64 -10.33
CA LEU A 408 24.14 8.19 -10.71
C LEU A 408 25.17 8.25 -9.57
N THR A 409 24.83 8.83 -8.44
CA THR A 409 25.79 9.20 -7.38
C THR A 409 25.54 8.51 -6.04
N MET A 410 24.39 7.84 -5.87
CA MET A 410 24.01 7.19 -4.61
C MET A 410 24.51 5.73 -4.49
N GLY A 411 25.52 5.34 -5.26
CA GLY A 411 26.20 4.05 -5.12
C GLY A 411 25.44 2.83 -5.66
N GLN A 412 24.31 3.02 -6.35
CA GLN A 412 23.57 1.94 -6.99
C GLN A 412 24.18 1.53 -8.33
N ASP A 413 24.10 0.24 -8.69
CA ASP A 413 24.39 -0.23 -10.05
C ASP A 413 23.23 0.15 -10.99
N VAL A 414 23.29 1.37 -11.52
CA VAL A 414 22.26 1.90 -12.44
C VAL A 414 22.10 1.03 -13.68
N ALA A 415 23.22 0.55 -14.26
CA ALA A 415 23.16 -0.29 -15.46
C ALA A 415 22.57 -1.67 -15.16
N GLY A 416 22.86 -2.25 -14.01
CA GLY A 416 22.25 -3.50 -13.55
C GLY A 416 20.74 -3.34 -13.29
N ALA A 417 20.35 -2.28 -12.60
CA ALA A 417 18.92 -1.97 -12.35
C ALA A 417 18.16 -1.74 -13.67
N PHE A 418 18.78 -1.03 -14.63
CA PHE A 418 18.19 -0.81 -15.95
C PHE A 418 18.02 -2.12 -16.73
N ARG A 419 19.02 -3.01 -16.73
CA ARG A 419 18.93 -4.33 -17.38
C ARG A 419 17.89 -5.25 -16.72
N ALA A 420 17.76 -5.18 -15.39
CA ALA A 420 16.77 -5.96 -14.63
C ALA A 420 15.32 -5.48 -14.83
N THR A 421 15.14 -4.25 -15.32
CA THR A 421 13.81 -3.69 -15.62
C THR A 421 13.19 -4.39 -16.84
N PRO A 422 11.93 -4.86 -16.77
CA PRO A 422 11.25 -5.46 -17.92
C PRO A 422 11.32 -4.56 -19.18
N PRO A 423 11.43 -5.13 -20.39
CA PRO A 423 11.66 -4.37 -21.63
C PRO A 423 10.64 -3.27 -21.90
N ASP A 424 9.38 -3.52 -21.55
CA ASP A 424 8.25 -2.59 -21.80
C ASP A 424 7.93 -1.70 -20.58
N ALA A 425 8.70 -1.83 -19.48
CA ALA A 425 8.49 -1.05 -18.28
C ALA A 425 9.34 0.23 -18.26
N PRO A 426 8.83 1.35 -17.73
CA PRO A 426 9.61 2.57 -17.56
C PRO A 426 10.70 2.38 -16.50
N PHE A 427 11.82 3.08 -16.70
CA PHE A 427 12.93 3.14 -15.77
C PHE A 427 13.12 4.57 -15.25
N PHE A 428 12.93 4.79 -13.97
CA PHE A 428 12.97 6.10 -13.32
C PHE A 428 14.35 6.38 -12.70
N ILE A 429 14.86 7.60 -12.87
CA ILE A 429 16.10 8.05 -12.26
C ILE A 429 16.13 9.56 -12.06
N HIS A 430 16.50 10.05 -10.86
CA HIS A 430 16.85 11.46 -10.66
C HIS A 430 18.11 11.79 -11.47
N LEU A 431 18.05 12.83 -12.27
CA LEU A 431 19.14 13.18 -13.16
C LEU A 431 19.17 14.69 -13.41
N GLY A 432 20.37 15.26 -13.35
CA GLY A 432 20.55 16.68 -13.54
C GLY A 432 19.91 17.53 -12.45
N GLU A 433 19.73 17.00 -11.25
CA GLU A 433 19.18 17.71 -10.09
C GLU A 433 20.26 18.56 -9.41
N GLY A 434 20.70 19.61 -10.10
CA GLY A 434 21.70 20.56 -9.67
C GLY A 434 21.98 21.61 -10.74
N VAL A 435 22.68 22.68 -10.31
CA VAL A 435 23.09 23.80 -11.18
C VAL A 435 24.57 23.79 -11.49
N ASP A 436 25.29 22.72 -11.11
CA ASP A 436 26.72 22.56 -11.31
C ASP A 436 27.07 21.77 -12.58
N THR A 437 28.34 21.78 -12.95
CA THR A 437 28.86 21.07 -14.15
C THR A 437 28.68 19.56 -14.05
N ARG A 438 28.72 19.00 -12.85
CA ARG A 438 28.51 17.55 -12.63
C ARG A 438 27.09 17.17 -13.02
N SER A 439 26.09 17.85 -12.47
CA SER A 439 24.68 17.62 -12.78
C SER A 439 24.39 17.79 -14.27
N ARG A 440 25.02 18.78 -14.93
CA ARG A 440 24.92 18.98 -16.38
C ARG A 440 25.40 17.77 -17.17
N ASN A 441 26.50 17.13 -16.74
CA ASN A 441 27.13 16.03 -17.46
C ASN A 441 26.52 14.65 -17.18
N GLU A 442 25.58 14.54 -16.27
CA GLU A 442 24.96 13.25 -15.87
C GLU A 442 24.25 12.58 -17.05
N VAL A 443 23.60 13.33 -17.93
CA VAL A 443 22.87 12.77 -19.07
C VAL A 443 23.81 12.07 -20.05
N PHE A 444 25.00 12.61 -20.29
CA PHE A 444 26.02 11.97 -21.15
C PHE A 444 26.64 10.74 -20.49
N LYS A 445 26.72 10.72 -19.15
CA LYS A 445 27.16 9.54 -18.40
C LYS A 445 26.11 8.44 -18.49
N LEU A 446 24.83 8.76 -18.33
CA LEU A 446 23.73 7.81 -18.43
C LEU A 446 23.64 7.21 -19.84
N ASP A 447 23.85 8.02 -20.89
CA ASP A 447 23.87 7.57 -22.29
C ASP A 447 25.04 6.58 -22.53
N ARG A 448 26.25 6.90 -22.06
CA ARG A 448 27.42 5.99 -22.16
C ARG A 448 27.21 4.65 -21.44
N LEU A 449 26.38 4.62 -20.38
CA LEU A 449 25.97 3.38 -19.70
C LEU A 449 24.93 2.58 -20.50
N GLY A 450 24.44 3.09 -21.64
CA GLY A 450 23.37 2.48 -22.42
C GLY A 450 21.99 2.53 -21.73
N CYS A 451 21.84 3.40 -20.73
CA CYS A 451 20.62 3.52 -19.92
C CYS A 451 19.72 4.69 -20.30
N LEU A 452 19.99 5.39 -21.40
CA LEU A 452 19.20 6.50 -21.90
C LEU A 452 18.49 6.08 -23.20
N ASN A 453 17.19 5.82 -23.13
CA ASN A 453 16.38 5.48 -24.28
C ASN A 453 14.88 5.78 -24.02
N ARG A 454 13.98 5.34 -24.92
CA ARG A 454 12.53 5.65 -24.87
C ARG A 454 11.82 5.26 -23.58
N ARG A 455 12.29 4.23 -22.87
CA ARG A 455 11.72 3.80 -21.59
C ARG A 455 12.31 4.53 -20.37
N THR A 456 13.35 5.35 -20.57
CA THR A 456 13.97 6.10 -19.48
C THR A 456 13.15 7.34 -19.13
N VAL A 457 12.88 7.51 -17.86
CA VAL A 457 12.15 8.63 -17.27
C VAL A 457 13.09 9.38 -16.34
N LEU A 458 13.55 10.54 -16.77
CA LEU A 458 14.47 11.41 -16.04
C LEU A 458 13.67 12.32 -15.11
N ILE A 459 14.06 12.41 -13.85
CA ILE A 459 13.38 13.29 -12.91
C ILE A 459 14.21 14.58 -12.74
N HIS A 460 13.52 15.72 -12.70
CA HIS A 460 14.02 17.10 -12.57
C HIS A 460 14.70 17.68 -13.82
N ALA A 461 15.81 17.12 -14.27
CA ALA A 461 16.58 17.55 -15.43
C ALA A 461 16.98 19.05 -15.46
N VAL A 462 17.09 19.71 -14.30
CA VAL A 462 17.33 21.17 -14.16
C VAL A 462 18.69 21.59 -14.70
N GLY A 463 19.71 20.75 -14.53
CA GLY A 463 21.09 21.03 -14.94
C GLY A 463 21.36 20.92 -16.43
N LEU A 464 20.43 20.37 -17.21
CA LEU A 464 20.65 20.11 -18.64
C LEU A 464 20.77 21.42 -19.44
N ASP A 465 21.79 21.50 -20.29
CA ASP A 465 21.93 22.53 -21.31
C ASP A 465 21.31 22.08 -22.64
N ALA A 466 21.41 22.92 -23.67
CA ALA A 466 20.86 22.64 -24.99
C ALA A 466 21.40 21.33 -25.61
N SER A 467 22.64 20.94 -25.34
CA SER A 467 23.22 19.69 -25.82
C SER A 467 22.66 18.47 -25.09
N GLY A 468 22.46 18.59 -23.78
CA GLY A 468 21.82 17.55 -22.97
C GLY A 468 20.36 17.34 -23.38
N TRP A 469 19.59 18.43 -23.59
CA TRP A 469 18.21 18.35 -24.07
C TRP A 469 18.09 17.72 -25.45
N ARG A 470 19.00 18.05 -26.38
CA ARG A 470 19.05 17.42 -27.69
C ARG A 470 19.26 15.91 -27.58
N LEU A 471 20.19 15.48 -26.74
CA LEU A 471 20.44 14.06 -26.51
C LEU A 471 19.21 13.34 -25.92
N VAL A 472 18.50 13.96 -24.95
CA VAL A 472 17.26 13.42 -24.38
C VAL A 472 16.20 13.22 -25.48
N GLN A 473 16.04 14.19 -26.38
CA GLN A 473 15.10 14.12 -27.51
C GLN A 473 15.50 13.02 -28.51
N GLU A 474 16.78 12.95 -28.90
CA GLU A 474 17.30 11.93 -29.82
C GLU A 474 17.09 10.51 -29.30
N ARG A 475 17.25 10.30 -27.99
CA ARG A 475 17.03 9.01 -27.32
C ARG A 475 15.56 8.72 -27.03
N GLY A 476 14.69 9.71 -27.18
CA GLY A 476 13.25 9.61 -26.91
C GLY A 476 12.91 9.41 -25.43
N ALA A 477 13.78 9.79 -24.52
CA ALA A 477 13.53 9.70 -23.07
C ALA A 477 12.48 10.71 -22.63
N SER A 478 11.76 10.40 -21.53
CA SER A 478 10.79 11.29 -20.92
C SER A 478 11.42 12.06 -19.75
N VAL A 479 10.87 13.22 -19.45
CA VAL A 479 11.32 14.04 -18.32
C VAL A 479 10.14 14.37 -17.42
N VAL A 480 10.25 14.11 -16.12
CA VAL A 480 9.28 14.57 -15.12
C VAL A 480 9.76 15.91 -14.56
N TRP A 481 8.93 16.91 -14.75
CA TRP A 481 9.14 18.25 -14.23
C TRP A 481 8.44 18.39 -12.87
N CYS A 482 9.18 18.88 -11.87
CA CYS A 482 8.70 19.17 -10.51
C CYS A 482 9.05 20.64 -10.17
N PRO A 483 8.32 21.62 -10.75
CA PRO A 483 8.74 23.02 -10.72
C PRO A 483 8.92 23.60 -9.31
N SER A 484 8.03 23.35 -8.37
CA SER A 484 8.11 23.90 -7.02
C SER A 484 9.27 23.33 -6.22
N SER A 485 9.48 22.00 -6.32
CA SER A 485 10.61 21.32 -5.71
C SER A 485 11.95 21.85 -6.26
N ASN A 486 12.06 21.97 -7.58
CA ASN A 486 13.25 22.48 -8.25
C ASN A 486 13.61 23.90 -7.79
N LEU A 487 12.62 24.80 -7.75
CA LEU A 487 12.84 26.19 -7.32
C LEU A 487 13.20 26.27 -5.83
N PHE A 488 12.58 25.48 -4.98
CA PHE A 488 12.92 25.44 -3.56
C PHE A 488 14.34 24.89 -3.34
N THR A 489 14.66 23.77 -3.97
CA THR A 489 15.93 23.06 -3.75
C THR A 489 17.10 23.77 -4.44
N LEU A 490 16.92 24.24 -5.67
CA LEU A 490 18.00 24.69 -6.54
C LEU A 490 17.93 26.18 -6.91
N GLY A 491 16.87 26.89 -6.54
CA GLY A 491 16.61 28.25 -6.98
C GLY A 491 16.39 28.41 -8.49
N ARG A 492 16.28 27.29 -9.21
CA ARG A 492 16.18 27.22 -10.65
C ARG A 492 15.29 26.03 -11.06
N THR A 493 14.60 26.15 -12.20
CA THR A 493 13.83 25.06 -12.80
C THR A 493 14.01 25.07 -14.31
N MET A 494 13.46 24.08 -15.01
CA MET A 494 13.40 24.01 -16.46
C MET A 494 12.63 25.24 -17.02
N GLU A 495 13.07 25.75 -18.15
CA GLU A 495 12.37 26.82 -18.86
C GLU A 495 11.04 26.31 -19.46
N VAL A 496 9.98 27.11 -19.36
CA VAL A 496 8.64 26.75 -19.87
C VAL A 496 8.68 26.41 -21.35
N ALA A 497 9.45 27.17 -22.16
CA ALA A 497 9.62 26.91 -23.59
C ALA A 497 10.12 25.50 -23.91
N VAL A 498 10.97 24.92 -23.05
CA VAL A 498 11.45 23.53 -23.19
C VAL A 498 10.31 22.53 -22.97
N ALA A 499 9.46 22.78 -21.96
CA ALA A 499 8.29 21.95 -21.68
C ALA A 499 7.24 22.05 -22.80
N GLU A 500 7.07 23.23 -23.39
CA GLU A 500 6.18 23.45 -24.54
C GLU A 500 6.65 22.73 -25.79
N ALA A 501 7.96 22.80 -26.07
CA ALA A 501 8.55 22.21 -27.26
C ALA A 501 8.69 20.68 -27.20
N ASN A 502 8.55 20.06 -26.01
CA ASN A 502 8.79 18.62 -25.82
C ASN A 502 7.57 17.91 -25.26
N ALA A 503 6.87 17.15 -26.11
CA ALA A 503 5.69 16.37 -25.71
C ALA A 503 5.98 15.25 -24.67
N ARG A 504 7.24 14.88 -24.47
CA ARG A 504 7.64 13.89 -23.46
C ARG A 504 8.02 14.51 -22.10
N VAL A 505 7.80 15.80 -21.93
CA VAL A 505 7.83 16.44 -20.60
C VAL A 505 6.46 16.27 -19.95
N ILE A 506 6.47 15.66 -18.77
CA ILE A 506 5.30 15.32 -17.93
C ILE A 506 5.51 15.91 -16.53
N LEU A 507 4.48 15.98 -15.70
CA LEU A 507 4.55 16.66 -14.42
C LEU A 507 4.40 15.70 -13.25
N GLY A 508 5.18 15.92 -12.17
CA GLY A 508 5.11 15.21 -10.90
C GLY A 508 5.14 16.17 -9.72
N SER A 509 4.53 15.77 -8.60
CA SER A 509 4.50 16.64 -7.41
C SER A 509 5.79 16.61 -6.60
N ASP A 510 6.58 15.53 -6.72
CA ASP A 510 7.65 15.21 -5.79
C ASP A 510 7.14 15.05 -4.33
N SER A 511 8.05 14.95 -3.36
CA SER A 511 7.68 14.83 -1.96
C SER A 511 7.42 16.18 -1.29
N PRO A 512 6.61 16.26 -0.23
CA PRO A 512 6.44 17.47 0.56
C PRO A 512 7.72 17.98 1.25
N LEU A 513 8.79 17.18 1.25
CA LEU A 513 10.11 17.63 1.75
C LEU A 513 10.62 18.87 0.99
N THR A 514 10.25 19.02 -0.27
CA THR A 514 10.72 20.10 -1.16
C THR A 514 9.58 20.79 -1.90
N SER A 515 8.47 20.11 -2.18
CA SER A 515 7.40 20.59 -3.06
C SER A 515 6.41 21.55 -2.38
N ALA A 516 5.50 22.13 -3.18
CA ALA A 516 4.45 23.03 -2.71
C ALA A 516 3.33 22.29 -1.95
N GLY A 517 3.16 20.99 -2.17
CA GLY A 517 2.11 20.19 -1.55
C GLY A 517 1.70 18.98 -2.37
N ASP A 518 0.43 18.91 -2.79
CA ASP A 518 -0.08 17.87 -3.68
C ASP A 518 0.02 18.28 -5.18
N LEU A 519 -0.47 17.42 -6.08
CA LEU A 519 -0.37 17.67 -7.54
C LEU A 519 -1.16 18.93 -7.98
N LEU A 520 -2.30 19.24 -7.35
CA LEU A 520 -3.04 20.47 -7.68
C LEU A 520 -2.31 21.72 -7.16
N ASP A 521 -1.62 21.64 -6.02
CA ASP A 521 -0.75 22.72 -5.54
C ASP A 521 0.42 22.95 -6.51
N GLU A 522 0.95 21.88 -7.12
CA GLU A 522 2.01 21.97 -8.12
C GLU A 522 1.53 22.65 -9.41
N LEU A 523 0.32 22.31 -9.88
CA LEU A 523 -0.31 23.01 -11.01
C LEU A 523 -0.54 24.50 -10.71
N ALA A 524 -1.08 24.82 -9.53
CA ALA A 524 -1.29 26.20 -9.09
C ALA A 524 0.03 26.97 -9.01
N PHE A 525 1.10 26.33 -8.54
CA PHE A 525 2.44 26.91 -8.50
C PHE A 525 2.98 27.18 -9.91
N ALA A 526 2.93 26.21 -10.82
CA ALA A 526 3.40 26.34 -12.20
C ALA A 526 2.66 27.48 -12.92
N ARG A 527 1.34 27.61 -12.72
CA ARG A 527 0.53 28.69 -13.28
C ARG A 527 0.96 30.05 -12.70
N THR A 528 1.04 30.18 -11.39
CA THR A 528 1.21 31.50 -10.73
C THR A 528 2.64 32.02 -10.74
N LYS A 529 3.63 31.15 -10.72
CA LYS A 529 5.05 31.50 -10.65
C LYS A 529 5.76 31.44 -12.00
N LEU A 530 5.30 30.60 -12.90
CA LEU A 530 5.98 30.33 -14.18
C LEU A 530 5.11 30.67 -15.38
N ALA A 531 3.84 31.07 -15.18
CA ALA A 531 2.87 31.42 -16.22
C ALA A 531 2.68 30.30 -17.28
N VAL A 532 2.75 29.02 -16.86
CA VAL A 532 2.52 27.88 -17.76
C VAL A 532 1.05 27.88 -18.21
N ARG A 533 0.83 27.62 -19.50
CA ARG A 533 -0.51 27.59 -20.08
C ARG A 533 -1.37 26.45 -19.50
N PRO A 534 -2.65 26.69 -19.19
CA PRO A 534 -3.56 25.68 -18.61
C PRO A 534 -3.64 24.39 -19.42
N GLU A 535 -3.71 24.48 -20.76
CA GLU A 535 -3.84 23.32 -21.65
C GLU A 535 -2.62 22.41 -21.55
N LEU A 536 -1.42 22.99 -21.51
CA LEU A 536 -0.18 22.26 -21.35
C LEU A 536 -0.16 21.51 -20.00
N MET A 537 -0.53 22.19 -18.91
CA MET A 537 -0.57 21.58 -17.59
C MET A 537 -1.60 20.43 -17.51
N TYR A 538 -2.78 20.61 -18.12
CA TYR A 538 -3.77 19.53 -18.24
C TYR A 538 -3.18 18.30 -18.94
N GLU A 539 -2.56 18.50 -20.10
CA GLU A 539 -1.93 17.40 -20.84
C GLU A 539 -0.82 16.70 -20.03
N MET A 540 -0.01 17.47 -19.29
CA MET A 540 1.12 16.95 -18.50
C MET A 540 0.71 16.10 -17.29
N VAL A 541 -0.55 16.12 -16.89
CA VAL A 541 -1.08 15.29 -15.78
C VAL A 541 -2.16 14.30 -16.25
N THR A 542 -2.41 14.20 -17.57
CA THR A 542 -3.41 13.29 -18.15
C THR A 542 -2.85 12.50 -19.32
N SER A 543 -2.99 13.00 -20.56
CA SER A 543 -2.66 12.25 -21.78
C SER A 543 -1.16 12.05 -21.99
N ARG A 544 -0.31 13.06 -21.73
CA ARG A 544 1.14 12.94 -21.92
C ARG A 544 1.78 11.88 -21.01
N PRO A 545 1.53 11.83 -19.69
CA PRO A 545 2.08 10.76 -18.87
C PRO A 545 1.51 9.39 -19.22
N ALA A 546 0.25 9.27 -19.62
CA ALA A 546 -0.29 8.01 -20.09
C ALA A 546 0.50 7.45 -21.29
N GLU A 547 0.83 8.30 -22.27
CA GLU A 547 1.63 7.92 -23.44
C GLU A 547 3.11 7.68 -23.08
N ALA A 548 3.72 8.60 -22.30
CA ALA A 548 5.13 8.54 -21.94
C ALA A 548 5.49 7.31 -21.10
N LEU A 549 4.56 6.86 -20.24
CA LEU A 549 4.72 5.73 -19.33
C LEU A 549 4.16 4.40 -19.88
N GLY A 550 3.60 4.42 -21.10
CA GLY A 550 3.04 3.23 -21.72
C GLY A 550 1.79 2.69 -21.04
N LEU A 551 0.90 3.55 -20.55
CA LEU A 551 -0.38 3.14 -19.98
C LEU A 551 -1.37 2.87 -21.12
N HIS A 552 -1.90 1.64 -21.19
CA HIS A 552 -2.68 1.17 -22.34
C HIS A 552 -4.14 0.85 -22.03
N ASN A 553 -4.60 1.11 -20.79
CA ASN A 553 -5.98 0.81 -20.40
C ASN A 553 -6.94 1.99 -20.56
N GLY A 554 -6.49 3.11 -21.16
CA GLY A 554 -7.28 4.32 -21.32
C GLY A 554 -7.12 5.34 -20.18
N GLU A 555 -6.08 5.20 -19.35
CA GLU A 555 -5.74 6.16 -18.32
C GLU A 555 -5.50 7.57 -18.93
N GLY A 556 -5.86 8.62 -18.17
CA GLY A 556 -5.70 10.02 -18.60
C GLY A 556 -6.68 10.48 -19.69
N ARG A 557 -7.68 9.67 -20.06
CA ARG A 557 -8.75 10.02 -21.03
C ARG A 557 -10.08 9.40 -20.63
N ILE A 558 -11.18 10.04 -21.04
CA ILE A 558 -12.54 9.47 -20.93
C ILE A 558 -12.95 8.96 -22.29
N SER A 559 -12.93 7.65 -22.47
CA SER A 559 -13.32 7.01 -23.74
C SER A 559 -13.90 5.63 -23.51
N SER A 560 -14.83 5.20 -24.37
CA SER A 560 -15.39 3.84 -24.30
C SER A 560 -14.30 2.77 -24.36
N GLY A 561 -14.41 1.76 -23.52
CA GLY A 561 -13.40 0.70 -23.33
C GLY A 561 -12.27 1.06 -22.36
N GLY A 562 -12.07 2.34 -22.04
CA GLY A 562 -11.07 2.79 -21.08
C GLY A 562 -11.38 2.40 -19.64
N VAL A 563 -10.34 2.37 -18.79
CA VAL A 563 -10.52 2.19 -17.34
C VAL A 563 -11.34 3.34 -16.78
N ALA A 564 -12.25 3.02 -15.87
CA ALA A 564 -13.09 4.02 -15.20
C ALA A 564 -12.35 4.66 -14.02
N ASP A 565 -11.28 5.39 -14.34
CA ASP A 565 -10.51 6.23 -13.43
C ASP A 565 -10.91 7.67 -13.66
N LEU A 566 -11.71 8.23 -12.75
CA LEU A 566 -12.41 9.50 -12.97
C LEU A 566 -12.41 10.33 -11.68
N PHE A 567 -12.52 11.65 -11.81
CA PHE A 567 -12.87 12.48 -10.68
C PHE A 567 -13.83 13.60 -11.06
N ALA A 568 -14.70 13.98 -10.10
CA ALA A 568 -15.66 15.08 -10.28
C ALA A 568 -15.15 16.32 -9.56
N LEU A 569 -15.18 17.44 -10.29
CA LEU A 569 -14.81 18.77 -9.83
C LEU A 569 -16.02 19.71 -9.94
N ALA A 570 -16.30 20.49 -8.89
CA ALA A 570 -17.38 21.46 -8.94
C ALA A 570 -17.20 22.48 -10.07
N ASP A 571 -18.19 22.59 -10.97
CA ASP A 571 -18.18 23.48 -12.15
C ASP A 571 -18.69 24.88 -11.74
N LEU A 572 -17.80 25.68 -11.15
CA LEU A 572 -18.13 27.01 -10.62
C LEU A 572 -18.22 28.10 -11.70
N ASP A 573 -17.57 27.90 -12.84
CA ASP A 573 -17.59 28.81 -13.99
C ASP A 573 -17.75 28.02 -15.29
N ARG A 574 -18.98 27.97 -15.78
CA ARG A 574 -19.30 27.26 -17.02
C ARG A 574 -18.63 27.82 -18.28
N ARG A 575 -18.02 29.02 -18.21
CA ARG A 575 -17.30 29.65 -19.32
C ARG A 575 -15.84 29.23 -19.34
N ALA A 576 -15.30 28.82 -18.21
CA ALA A 576 -13.93 28.33 -18.11
C ALA A 576 -13.76 27.03 -18.92
N THR A 577 -12.63 26.92 -19.59
CA THR A 577 -12.22 25.63 -20.20
C THR A 577 -11.94 24.61 -19.10
N PRO A 578 -11.99 23.30 -19.40
CA PRO A 578 -11.59 22.27 -18.45
C PRO A 578 -10.19 22.47 -17.87
N ALA A 579 -9.24 22.85 -18.70
CA ALA A 579 -7.88 23.12 -18.28
C ALA A 579 -7.81 24.28 -17.27
N GLU A 580 -8.50 25.40 -17.55
CA GLU A 580 -8.60 26.54 -16.61
C GLU A 580 -9.27 26.11 -15.30
N ALA A 581 -10.37 25.35 -15.36
CA ALA A 581 -11.05 24.85 -14.16
C ALA A 581 -10.13 23.98 -13.30
N LEU A 582 -9.30 23.13 -13.94
CA LEU A 582 -8.33 22.26 -13.27
C LEU A 582 -7.24 23.07 -12.55
N VAL A 583 -6.54 23.97 -13.27
CA VAL A 583 -5.38 24.69 -12.71
C VAL A 583 -5.74 25.77 -11.68
N HIS A 584 -7.02 26.15 -11.60
CA HIS A 584 -7.57 27.00 -10.55
C HIS A 584 -8.20 26.21 -9.40
N SER A 585 -8.03 24.88 -9.40
CA SER A 585 -8.59 24.01 -8.38
C SER A 585 -7.64 23.74 -7.24
N SER A 586 -8.22 23.21 -6.17
CA SER A 586 -7.53 22.62 -5.03
C SER A 586 -8.26 21.34 -4.61
N PHE A 587 -7.66 20.55 -3.74
CA PHE A 587 -8.30 19.36 -3.18
C PHE A 587 -9.70 19.63 -2.61
N ALA A 588 -9.96 20.84 -2.11
CA ALA A 588 -11.25 21.24 -1.55
C ALA A 588 -12.40 21.28 -2.58
N ARG A 589 -12.09 21.30 -3.87
CA ARG A 589 -13.08 21.27 -4.96
C ARG A 589 -13.27 19.88 -5.58
N VAL A 590 -12.44 18.91 -5.21
CA VAL A 590 -12.59 17.51 -5.64
C VAL A 590 -13.72 16.89 -4.82
N GLU A 591 -14.82 16.59 -5.47
CA GLU A 591 -16.05 16.13 -4.81
C GLU A 591 -16.20 14.59 -4.83
N MET A 592 -15.62 13.93 -5.82
CA MET A 592 -15.64 12.47 -5.94
C MET A 592 -14.42 11.99 -6.71
N VAL A 593 -13.89 10.83 -6.33
CA VAL A 593 -12.88 10.09 -7.10
C VAL A 593 -13.30 8.64 -7.27
N ILE A 594 -13.25 8.17 -8.51
CA ILE A 594 -13.54 6.79 -8.93
C ILE A 594 -12.23 6.17 -9.41
N LEU A 595 -11.91 5.00 -8.90
CA LEU A 595 -10.75 4.20 -9.31
C LEU A 595 -11.21 2.82 -9.76
N GLY A 596 -10.96 2.47 -11.01
CA GLY A 596 -11.41 1.19 -11.57
C GLY A 596 -12.92 0.97 -11.44
N GLY A 597 -13.72 2.03 -11.57
CA GLY A 597 -15.18 1.99 -11.48
C GLY A 597 -15.74 1.98 -10.05
N GLU A 598 -14.90 2.01 -9.02
CA GLU A 598 -15.32 2.08 -7.61
C GLU A 598 -15.11 3.49 -7.05
N VAL A 599 -16.12 4.03 -6.36
CA VAL A 599 -15.97 5.28 -5.61
C VAL A 599 -14.97 5.08 -4.46
N ARG A 600 -13.92 5.90 -4.43
CA ARG A 600 -12.85 5.87 -3.41
C ARG A 600 -12.89 7.07 -2.48
N LEU A 601 -13.38 8.19 -3.00
CA LEU A 601 -13.57 9.44 -2.27
C LEU A 601 -14.90 10.04 -2.67
N SER A 602 -15.62 10.60 -1.71
CA SER A 602 -16.81 11.42 -1.93
C SER A 602 -16.86 12.55 -0.91
N SER A 603 -17.35 13.73 -1.30
CA SER A 603 -17.80 14.71 -0.31
C SER A 603 -19.12 14.24 0.33
N PRO A 604 -19.47 14.70 1.54
CA PRO A 604 -20.74 14.37 2.18
C PRO A 604 -21.95 14.71 1.29
N GLY A 605 -21.96 15.90 0.70
CA GLY A 605 -23.07 16.34 -0.16
C GLY A 605 -23.21 15.51 -1.46
N MET A 606 -22.09 15.02 -2.01
CA MET A 606 -22.12 14.11 -3.17
C MET A 606 -22.63 12.72 -2.77
N ALA A 607 -22.23 12.24 -1.60
CA ALA A 607 -22.69 10.96 -1.08
C ALA A 607 -24.22 10.96 -0.83
N GLU A 608 -24.76 12.04 -0.27
CA GLU A 608 -26.21 12.21 -0.04
C GLU A 608 -26.97 12.25 -1.37
N ARG A 609 -26.51 13.04 -2.36
CA ARG A 609 -27.13 13.12 -3.69
C ARG A 609 -27.20 11.78 -4.41
N GLY A 610 -26.14 10.96 -4.28
CA GLY A 610 -26.05 9.68 -4.95
C GLY A 610 -26.72 8.55 -4.20
N GLN A 611 -27.33 8.80 -3.02
CA GLN A 611 -27.75 7.73 -2.11
C GLN A 611 -26.66 6.64 -2.01
N LEU A 612 -25.39 7.09 -2.08
CA LEU A 612 -24.27 6.19 -1.90
C LEU A 612 -24.37 5.64 -0.48
N GLU A 613 -24.74 4.38 -0.36
CA GLU A 613 -24.50 3.68 0.88
C GLU A 613 -22.98 3.72 1.12
N LEU A 614 -22.55 4.75 1.87
CA LEU A 614 -21.21 4.79 2.40
C LEU A 614 -21.12 3.62 3.39
N THR A 615 -20.83 2.44 2.84
CA THR A 615 -20.67 1.21 3.61
C THR A 615 -19.67 1.42 4.73
N ASN A 616 -19.66 0.55 5.75
CA ASN A 616 -18.72 0.59 6.89
C ASN A 616 -17.22 0.66 6.52
N THR A 617 -16.88 0.72 5.22
CA THR A 617 -15.53 0.85 4.68
C THR A 617 -15.10 2.30 4.44
N PHE A 618 -16.04 3.27 4.44
CA PHE A 618 -15.71 4.68 4.33
C PHE A 618 -15.51 5.28 5.72
N ASN A 619 -14.50 6.12 5.83
CA ASN A 619 -14.21 6.89 7.03
C ASN A 619 -14.16 8.37 6.66
N THR A 620 -14.65 9.21 7.57
CA THR A 620 -14.64 10.66 7.39
C THR A 620 -13.28 11.22 7.80
N ILE A 621 -12.77 12.13 6.99
CA ILE A 621 -11.55 12.91 7.24
C ILE A 621 -11.83 14.39 6.98
N GLN A 622 -11.41 15.23 7.89
CA GLN A 622 -11.35 16.67 7.68
C GLN A 622 -9.93 17.06 7.30
N VAL A 623 -9.76 17.65 6.12
CA VAL A 623 -8.49 18.23 5.66
C VAL A 623 -8.69 19.73 5.56
N ASP A 624 -7.95 20.49 6.38
CA ASP A 624 -8.18 21.92 6.63
C ASP A 624 -9.66 22.18 7.00
N ARG A 625 -10.44 22.80 6.11
CA ARG A 625 -11.87 23.08 6.31
C ARG A 625 -12.80 22.20 5.48
N SER A 626 -12.26 21.23 4.77
CA SER A 626 -13.03 20.38 3.85
C SER A 626 -13.18 18.98 4.43
N GLU A 627 -14.41 18.49 4.47
CA GLU A 627 -14.74 17.14 4.89
C GLU A 627 -14.82 16.20 3.68
N ARG A 628 -14.26 15.00 3.82
CA ARG A 628 -14.30 13.96 2.79
C ARG A 628 -14.55 12.60 3.43
N CYS A 629 -15.33 11.77 2.75
CA CYS A 629 -15.50 10.36 3.04
C CYS A 629 -14.56 9.58 2.12
N ILE A 630 -13.62 8.84 2.69
CA ILE A 630 -12.66 8.05 1.92
C ILE A 630 -12.63 6.59 2.36
N ARG A 631 -12.41 5.71 1.40
CA ARG A 631 -12.28 4.28 1.65
C ARG A 631 -10.85 3.96 2.07
N ALA A 632 -10.55 4.20 3.34
CA ALA A 632 -9.24 3.95 3.94
C ALA A 632 -9.39 3.72 5.45
N PRO A 633 -8.50 2.97 6.12
CA PRO A 633 -8.53 2.69 7.55
C PRO A 633 -7.99 3.88 8.38
N LEU A 634 -8.66 5.04 8.31
CA LEU A 634 -8.15 6.31 8.85
C LEU A 634 -7.88 6.28 10.34
N GLN A 635 -8.78 5.70 11.13
CA GLN A 635 -8.61 5.61 12.58
C GLN A 635 -7.31 4.87 12.94
N TRP A 636 -7.08 3.75 12.26
CA TRP A 636 -5.85 2.99 12.43
C TRP A 636 -4.62 3.80 11.98
N LEU A 637 -4.64 4.41 10.79
CA LEU A 637 -3.53 5.22 10.26
C LEU A 637 -3.17 6.35 11.21
N CYS A 638 -4.17 7.04 11.79
CA CYS A 638 -3.94 8.09 12.78
C CYS A 638 -3.39 7.53 14.09
N SER A 639 -3.91 6.41 14.58
CA SER A 639 -3.41 5.79 15.82
C SER A 639 -1.94 5.40 15.72
N GLN A 640 -1.47 5.02 14.54
CA GLN A 640 -0.07 4.67 14.29
C GLN A 640 0.83 5.90 14.07
N ALA A 641 0.31 6.99 13.53
CA ALA A 641 1.11 8.17 13.25
C ALA A 641 1.16 9.14 14.45
N ALA A 642 0.04 9.38 15.12
CA ALA A 642 -0.11 10.39 16.17
C ALA A 642 0.88 10.27 17.36
N PRO A 643 1.28 9.09 17.84
CA PRO A 643 2.27 8.96 18.91
C PRO A 643 3.64 9.58 18.55
N HIS A 644 3.97 9.62 17.28
CA HIS A 644 5.29 10.03 16.78
C HIS A 644 5.32 11.47 16.27
N VAL A 645 4.27 11.88 15.52
CA VAL A 645 4.22 13.19 14.85
C VAL A 645 3.16 14.12 15.45
N GLY A 646 2.54 13.72 16.56
CA GLY A 646 1.52 14.49 17.27
C GLY A 646 0.12 14.33 16.68
N ARG A 647 -0.91 14.74 17.46
CA ARG A 647 -2.33 14.66 17.05
C ARG A 647 -2.69 15.65 15.93
N ASN A 648 -1.89 16.67 15.71
CA ASN A 648 -2.07 17.66 14.64
C ASN A 648 -1.33 17.19 13.39
N LEU A 649 -1.77 16.08 12.81
CA LEU A 649 -1.19 15.54 11.58
C LEU A 649 -1.25 16.57 10.45
N ARG A 650 -0.17 16.64 9.67
CA ARG A 650 -0.14 17.41 8.42
C ARG A 650 0.14 16.47 7.24
N LEU A 651 -0.66 16.59 6.21
CA LEU A 651 -0.53 15.83 4.97
C LEU A 651 -0.21 16.80 3.85
N ALA A 652 1.02 16.78 3.36
CA ALA A 652 1.50 17.76 2.39
C ALA A 652 1.20 19.22 2.83
N GLY A 653 1.50 19.53 4.09
CA GLY A 653 1.29 20.86 4.69
C GLY A 653 -0.13 21.15 5.18
N LYS A 654 -1.16 20.39 4.75
CA LYS A 654 -2.57 20.57 5.13
C LYS A 654 -2.87 19.88 6.46
N GLN A 655 -3.66 20.53 7.32
CA GLN A 655 -4.03 19.96 8.62
C GLN A 655 -5.06 18.84 8.44
N VAL A 656 -4.83 17.69 9.09
CA VAL A 656 -5.72 16.54 9.08
C VAL A 656 -6.35 16.34 10.45
N ARG A 657 -7.68 16.12 10.48
CA ARG A 657 -8.47 15.74 11.66
C ARG A 657 -9.42 14.58 11.28
N LEU A 658 -9.70 13.68 12.23
CA LEU A 658 -10.72 12.65 12.11
C LEU A 658 -11.96 13.04 12.88
#